data_5b138ff800c1ff20e33582b25796c43f
#
_entry.id   5b138ff800c1ff20e33582b25796c43f
#
_cell.length_a   1.000
_cell.length_b   1.000
_cell.length_c   1.000
_cell.angle_alpha   90.00
_cell.angle_beta   90.00
_cell.angle_gamma   90.00
#
_symmetry.space_group_name_H-M   'P 1'
#
loop_
_entity.id
_entity.type
_entity.pdbx_description
1 polymer ?
#
loop_
_entity_poly.entity_id
_entity_poly.type
_entity_poly.pdbx_seq_one_letter_code
_entity_poly.pdbx_strand_id
1 'polypeptide(L)'
;MQTAQSLSIPFQEFATFAALPQEDLPQKSLQSPILEENLLNICKSNENSLPLRPENDTDMAKKEINTDLWVYEMLKEANINLTAQGSNIDEVNEALKTASKNQTGKVGFPEYCGVVKDFLIVIEDKASLDKHIAFDDKKLIAQDQKSVKDYAVNGALFYGLHIASNTNFHKVIACGVSGDSKRHRITPVFINERGDYQQLPDLETFISFSAHNIDDYYLKEILKEDTDAEKQTADLIKDAATLHEYLRNYGSIKDTDKPLIVSGIMLALREIENKAFSIDELIGDHIVTDGKKIFNAIQTNLARAQVTPDTKRDKLLAQFSVIKDTEKINIIDDRLGKTPLKLYTEFLYNSLYNSIRYNNSAEDYLGRFYGEFMSYSGGDGQTLGIVLTPKHITELFCDLIDIQPTDIVLDPCCGTAGFLIAAMHKMLQLTDDQQLKRNIRKNQLHGIELQSYMFTIATTNMILRGDGKSNLRNTDFLKENPHQLQLKGCTVGMMNPPYSQGSKQAPELYEIAFTEHMLDSLAQEARAIVIIPQSAVTGKTKEEQSIKASILKKHTLEGVITLNKETFYGVGTNPCIAIFTAHVPHDKNHLCKFINFEDDGYQVAKHVGLVETASAKDKKQHLLDVWFNRTDTDSKFCVETTIEADDEWLHAFYYFNDEIPTEEDFKKTMADYLTFEFNMLTHGRGYLFEKGDDK
;
A
#
# COMPACT_ATOMS: atom_id res chain seq x y z
N MET A 1 39.99 16.97 48.07
CA MET A 1 40.56 18.33 48.23
C MET A 1 40.86 18.86 46.85
N GLN A 2 40.35 20.06 46.59
CA GLN A 2 40.59 20.96 45.44
C GLN A 2 39.93 20.52 44.12
N THR A 3 39.17 21.30 43.45
CA THR A 3 38.36 22.53 43.64
C THR A 3 37.59 22.69 42.33
N ALA A 4 36.29 22.92 42.42
CA ALA A 4 35.47 23.35 41.33
C ALA A 4 35.87 24.76 40.85
N GLN A 5 35.93 24.97 39.55
CA GLN A 5 35.86 26.31 38.98
C GLN A 5 34.80 26.34 37.87
N SER A 6 33.75 27.03 38.21
CA SER A 6 32.68 27.49 37.31
C SER A 6 33.24 28.53 36.34
N LEU A 7 32.99 28.37 35.06
CA LEU A 7 33.17 29.43 34.04
C LEU A 7 31.78 29.83 33.54
N SER A 8 31.33 30.96 34.07
CA SER A 8 30.23 31.75 33.54
C SER A 8 30.74 32.57 32.34
N ILE A 9 30.09 32.45 31.18
CA ILE A 9 30.31 33.33 30.03
C ILE A 9 29.08 34.24 29.91
N PRO A 10 29.30 35.57 29.76
CA PRO A 10 28.23 36.55 29.80
C PRO A 10 27.50 36.70 28.45
N PHE A 11 26.20 36.92 28.56
CA PHE A 11 25.29 37.41 27.52
C PHE A 11 25.66 38.86 27.14
N GLN A 12 26.38 39.06 26.03
CA GLN A 12 26.42 40.34 25.27
C GLN A 12 27.22 40.08 24.00
N GLU A 13 26.51 40.09 22.86
CA GLU A 13 26.95 40.47 21.52
C GLU A 13 26.11 39.75 20.44
N PHE A 14 24.93 40.27 20.22
CA PHE A 14 24.23 40.15 18.92
C PHE A 14 23.46 41.45 18.66
N ALA A 15 24.19 42.48 18.38
CA ALA A 15 23.68 43.69 17.76
C ALA A 15 24.81 44.28 16.92
N THR A 16 24.91 43.85 15.67
CA THR A 16 25.48 44.64 14.54
C THR A 16 25.66 43.72 13.34
N PHE A 17 24.67 43.66 12.49
CA PHE A 17 24.84 43.54 11.06
C PHE A 17 23.61 44.20 10.38
N ALA A 18 23.70 45.51 10.27
CA ALA A 18 22.92 46.29 9.33
C ALA A 18 23.86 46.73 8.21
N ALA A 19 23.38 46.68 6.98
CA ALA A 19 23.88 47.28 5.76
C ALA A 19 24.75 46.38 4.86
N LEU A 20 24.10 45.73 3.88
CA LEU A 20 24.56 45.65 2.49
C LEU A 20 23.32 45.73 1.54
N PRO A 21 23.49 46.23 0.29
CA PRO A 21 22.43 46.91 -0.45
C PRO A 21 21.48 45.97 -1.22
N GLN A 22 20.25 46.47 -1.43
CA GLN A 22 19.22 45.91 -2.31
C GLN A 22 19.69 45.94 -3.78
N GLU A 23 19.73 44.79 -4.44
CA GLU A 23 19.51 44.67 -5.88
C GLU A 23 18.69 43.43 -6.20
N ASP A 24 17.53 43.66 -6.73
CA ASP A 24 16.66 42.91 -7.64
C ASP A 24 16.57 41.38 -7.56
N LEU A 25 15.54 40.90 -6.86
CA LEU A 25 14.86 39.64 -7.17
C LEU A 25 13.32 39.85 -7.14
N PRO A 26 12.57 39.32 -8.09
CA PRO A 26 11.16 39.60 -8.21
C PRO A 26 10.35 38.91 -7.10
N GLN A 27 9.67 39.71 -6.31
CA GLN A 27 8.63 39.27 -5.39
C GLN A 27 7.47 38.64 -6.19
N LYS A 28 7.26 37.34 -6.00
CA LYS A 28 5.93 36.71 -6.10
C LYS A 28 5.69 35.95 -4.81
N SER A 29 5.31 36.68 -3.78
CA SER A 29 4.61 36.13 -2.65
C SER A 29 3.16 35.94 -3.06
N LEU A 30 2.72 34.70 -3.22
CA LEU A 30 1.32 34.32 -3.24
C LEU A 30 0.75 34.44 -1.83
N GLN A 31 0.39 35.66 -1.44
CA GLN A 31 -0.61 35.88 -0.40
C GLN A 31 -1.96 35.88 -1.10
N SER A 32 -2.73 34.81 -0.86
CA SER A 32 -4.12 34.74 -1.29
C SER A 32 -4.96 35.69 -0.47
N PRO A 33 -5.67 36.67 -1.08
CA PRO A 33 -6.55 37.58 -0.36
C PRO A 33 -7.73 36.91 0.35
N ILE A 34 -7.98 35.65 0.06
CA ILE A 34 -9.13 34.87 0.56
C ILE A 34 -8.96 34.49 2.05
N LEU A 35 -7.74 34.36 2.56
CA LEU A 35 -7.51 33.98 3.96
C LEU A 35 -7.79 35.13 4.96
N GLU A 36 -7.49 36.36 4.58
CA GLU A 36 -7.78 37.51 5.44
C GLU A 36 -9.28 37.88 5.44
N GLU A 37 -9.97 37.68 4.33
CA GLU A 37 -11.41 37.98 4.23
C GLU A 37 -12.26 36.95 5.01
N ASN A 38 -11.86 35.68 5.03
CA ASN A 38 -12.55 34.63 5.80
C ASN A 38 -12.31 34.78 7.32
N LEU A 39 -11.11 35.13 7.75
CA LEU A 39 -10.82 35.44 9.16
C LEU A 39 -11.55 36.73 9.65
N LEU A 40 -11.65 37.72 8.78
CA LEU A 40 -12.40 38.96 9.10
C LEU A 40 -13.92 38.73 9.15
N ASN A 41 -14.46 37.80 8.37
CA ASN A 41 -15.87 37.46 8.40
C ASN A 41 -16.23 36.62 9.65
N ILE A 42 -15.37 35.75 10.13
CA ILE A 42 -15.53 35.04 11.40
C ILE A 42 -15.49 36.04 12.58
N CYS A 43 -14.61 37.04 12.54
CA CYS A 43 -14.55 38.10 13.56
C CYS A 43 -15.70 39.12 13.48
N LYS A 44 -16.19 39.46 12.28
CA LYS A 44 -17.27 40.45 12.09
C LYS A 44 -18.65 39.93 12.42
N SER A 45 -18.90 38.61 12.30
CA SER A 45 -20.20 38.02 12.72
C SER A 45 -20.42 38.02 14.24
N ASN A 46 -19.36 38.17 15.03
CA ASN A 46 -19.44 38.20 16.51
C ASN A 46 -19.58 39.60 17.16
N GLU A 47 -19.41 40.69 16.38
CA GLU A 47 -19.47 42.03 17.00
C GLU A 47 -20.87 42.68 17.04
N ASN A 48 -21.90 42.10 16.43
CA ASN A 48 -23.21 42.79 16.30
C ASN A 48 -24.37 42.26 17.16
N SER A 49 -24.14 41.41 18.17
CA SER A 49 -25.22 41.05 19.13
C SER A 49 -24.68 40.48 20.44
N LEU A 50 -24.30 41.34 21.39
CA LEU A 50 -24.04 40.92 22.76
C LEU A 50 -24.94 41.65 23.76
N PRO A 51 -25.92 40.95 24.38
CA PRO A 51 -26.26 41.18 25.77
C PRO A 51 -25.27 40.34 26.63
N LEU A 52 -24.80 40.92 27.73
CA LEU A 52 -23.95 40.29 28.74
C LEU A 52 -24.44 38.88 29.11
N ARG A 53 -23.69 37.86 28.78
CA ARG A 53 -23.94 36.45 29.09
C ARG A 53 -23.11 36.02 30.31
N PRO A 54 -23.59 35.06 31.13
CA PRO A 54 -22.83 34.54 32.28
C PRO A 54 -21.54 33.82 31.84
N GLU A 55 -20.53 33.77 32.72
CA GLU A 55 -19.17 33.27 32.45
C GLU A 55 -19.06 31.85 31.85
N ASN A 56 -20.10 31.00 32.02
CA ASN A 56 -20.15 29.67 31.43
C ASN A 56 -20.37 29.64 29.89
N ASP A 57 -20.94 30.69 29.31
CA ASP A 57 -21.23 30.79 27.87
C ASP A 57 -19.98 31.15 27.05
N THR A 58 -19.02 31.84 27.64
CA THR A 58 -17.77 32.24 26.96
C THR A 58 -16.79 31.08 26.78
N ASP A 59 -16.82 30.11 27.68
CA ASP A 59 -15.97 28.94 27.63
C ASP A 59 -16.46 27.87 26.58
N MET A 60 -17.81 27.78 26.47
CA MET A 60 -18.41 26.95 25.41
C MET A 60 -18.18 27.53 24.01
N ALA A 61 -18.33 28.83 23.83
CA ALA A 61 -18.08 29.51 22.56
C ALA A 61 -16.61 29.37 22.10
N LYS A 62 -15.65 29.43 23.03
CA LYS A 62 -14.23 29.17 22.72
C LYS A 62 -13.97 27.72 22.32
N LYS A 63 -14.66 26.76 22.92
CA LYS A 63 -14.53 25.33 22.56
C LYS A 63 -15.14 25.04 21.20
N GLU A 64 -16.25 25.63 20.82
CA GLU A 64 -16.87 25.52 19.49
C GLU A 64 -15.93 26.05 18.39
N ILE A 65 -15.33 27.25 18.62
CA ILE A 65 -14.34 27.81 17.68
C ILE A 65 -13.13 26.85 17.48
N ASN A 66 -12.65 26.22 18.53
CA ASN A 66 -11.53 25.27 18.42
C ASN A 66 -11.93 24.02 17.64
N THR A 67 -13.16 23.52 17.81
CA THR A 67 -13.68 22.37 17.03
C THR A 67 -13.81 22.74 15.56
N ASP A 68 -14.34 23.90 15.24
CA ASP A 68 -14.49 24.41 13.87
C ASP A 68 -13.12 24.57 13.17
N LEU A 69 -12.12 25.14 13.84
CA LEU A 69 -10.75 25.22 13.32
C LEU A 69 -10.14 23.84 13.07
N TRP A 70 -10.31 22.91 13.98
CA TRP A 70 -9.83 21.55 13.82
C TRP A 70 -10.52 20.82 12.66
N VAL A 71 -11.84 20.99 12.48
CA VAL A 71 -12.59 20.47 11.32
C VAL A 71 -12.02 21.04 10.01
N TYR A 72 -11.71 22.35 10.01
CA TYR A 72 -11.07 22.99 8.86
C TYR A 72 -9.69 22.39 8.53
N GLU A 73 -8.87 22.11 9.55
CA GLU A 73 -7.57 21.45 9.36
C GLU A 73 -7.72 20.06 8.76
N MET A 74 -8.64 19.24 9.27
CA MET A 74 -8.94 17.91 8.70
C MET A 74 -9.41 17.96 7.24
N LEU A 75 -10.26 18.94 6.89
CA LEU A 75 -10.69 19.13 5.50
C LEU A 75 -9.52 19.49 4.59
N LYS A 76 -8.61 20.32 5.08
CA LYS A 76 -7.39 20.68 4.36
C LYS A 76 -6.45 19.49 4.18
N GLU A 77 -6.26 18.67 5.21
CA GLU A 77 -5.48 17.42 5.13
C GLU A 77 -6.06 16.44 4.11
N ALA A 78 -7.38 16.34 4.04
CA ALA A 78 -8.09 15.54 3.05
C ALA A 78 -8.10 16.18 1.64
N ASN A 79 -7.51 17.36 1.46
CA ASN A 79 -7.54 18.15 0.21
C ASN A 79 -8.97 18.44 -0.27
N ILE A 80 -9.87 18.74 0.67
CA ILE A 80 -11.27 19.09 0.44
C ILE A 80 -11.46 20.58 0.69
N ASN A 81 -12.01 21.29 -0.30
CA ASN A 81 -12.27 22.73 -0.20
C ASN A 81 -13.77 22.99 -0.12
N LEU A 82 -14.28 23.22 1.09
CA LEU A 82 -15.64 23.62 1.35
C LEU A 82 -15.70 25.08 1.81
N THR A 83 -16.84 25.72 1.60
CA THR A 83 -17.09 27.09 2.03
C THR A 83 -17.62 27.10 3.47
N ALA A 84 -17.01 27.89 4.34
CA ALA A 84 -17.46 28.08 5.71
C ALA A 84 -18.69 29.01 5.76
N GLN A 85 -19.64 28.74 6.69
CA GLN A 85 -20.81 29.54 6.97
C GLN A 85 -21.68 29.83 5.74
N GLY A 86 -21.94 28.79 4.92
CA GLY A 86 -22.74 28.90 3.70
C GLY A 86 -22.18 28.08 2.55
N SER A 87 -22.36 28.52 1.30
CA SER A 87 -21.87 27.87 0.11
C SER A 87 -21.39 28.88 -0.93
N ASN A 88 -20.47 28.49 -1.81
CA ASN A 88 -20.08 29.25 -3.00
C ASN A 88 -20.94 28.92 -4.23
N ILE A 89 -22.00 28.14 -4.07
CA ILE A 89 -22.90 27.69 -5.13
C ILE A 89 -24.21 28.45 -5.02
N ASP A 90 -24.57 29.20 -6.07
CA ASP A 90 -25.76 30.07 -6.07
C ASP A 90 -27.06 29.31 -5.78
N GLU A 91 -27.26 28.12 -6.38
CA GLU A 91 -28.42 27.25 -6.17
C GLU A 91 -28.56 26.81 -4.69
N VAL A 92 -27.43 26.45 -4.06
CA VAL A 92 -27.40 26.08 -2.64
C VAL A 92 -27.71 27.32 -1.75
N ASN A 93 -27.14 28.48 -2.07
CA ASN A 93 -27.38 29.71 -1.32
C ASN A 93 -28.84 30.17 -1.43
N GLU A 94 -29.49 29.99 -2.60
CA GLU A 94 -30.93 30.23 -2.73
C GLU A 94 -31.76 29.31 -1.83
N ALA A 95 -31.44 28.00 -1.80
CA ALA A 95 -32.10 27.05 -0.90
C ALA A 95 -31.86 27.41 0.57
N LEU A 96 -30.68 27.84 0.95
CA LEU A 96 -30.34 28.21 2.33
C LEU A 96 -31.09 29.48 2.84
N LYS A 97 -31.66 30.31 1.98
CA LYS A 97 -32.43 31.51 2.40
C LYS A 97 -33.59 31.19 3.32
N THR A 98 -34.10 29.98 3.28
CA THR A 98 -35.23 29.52 4.13
C THR A 98 -34.89 28.42 5.11
N ALA A 99 -33.60 28.03 5.21
CA ALA A 99 -33.12 26.87 5.94
C ALA A 99 -32.72 27.17 7.40
N SER A 100 -33.41 28.09 8.11
CA SER A 100 -33.09 28.38 9.52
C SER A 100 -33.38 27.18 10.42
N LYS A 101 -32.40 26.71 11.21
CA LYS A 101 -32.58 25.69 12.26
C LYS A 101 -33.67 26.03 13.28
N ASN A 102 -33.99 27.30 13.42
CA ASN A 102 -35.11 27.75 14.27
C ASN A 102 -36.48 27.65 13.57
N GLN A 103 -36.53 27.11 12.34
CA GLN A 103 -37.73 26.93 11.52
C GLN A 103 -38.55 28.25 11.34
N THR A 104 -37.84 29.38 11.29
CA THR A 104 -38.41 30.71 11.13
C THR A 104 -38.52 31.19 9.69
N GLY A 105 -38.12 30.35 8.72
CA GLY A 105 -38.06 30.72 7.29
C GLY A 105 -37.00 31.79 6.97
N LYS A 106 -36.03 31.99 7.86
CA LYS A 106 -34.83 32.84 7.63
C LYS A 106 -33.67 32.05 7.06
N VAL A 107 -32.59 32.75 6.73
CA VAL A 107 -31.36 32.16 6.19
C VAL A 107 -30.74 31.18 7.20
N GLY A 108 -30.34 30.04 6.72
CA GLY A 108 -29.52 29.04 7.43
C GLY A 108 -28.07 29.12 7.01
N PHE A 109 -27.19 28.76 7.94
CA PHE A 109 -25.73 28.76 7.72
C PHE A 109 -25.15 27.44 8.24
N PRO A 110 -24.91 26.40 7.37
CA PRO A 110 -24.14 25.27 7.75
C PRO A 110 -22.70 25.68 8.03
N GLU A 111 -22.00 24.98 8.94
CA GLU A 111 -20.62 25.30 9.26
C GLU A 111 -19.71 25.18 8.02
N TYR A 112 -19.86 24.11 7.24
CA TYR A 112 -19.20 23.96 5.94
C TYR A 112 -20.15 23.38 4.90
N CYS A 113 -20.07 23.88 3.65
CA CYS A 113 -20.83 23.34 2.53
C CYS A 113 -20.09 23.53 1.21
N GLY A 114 -20.11 22.53 0.35
CA GLY A 114 -19.51 22.58 -0.98
C GLY A 114 -19.60 21.26 -1.73
N VAL A 115 -19.05 21.22 -2.92
CA VAL A 115 -19.11 20.06 -3.82
C VAL A 115 -17.73 19.41 -3.96
N VAL A 116 -17.71 18.10 -3.87
CA VAL A 116 -16.58 17.24 -4.26
C VAL A 116 -17.08 16.32 -5.36
N LYS A 117 -16.57 16.45 -6.59
CA LYS A 117 -17.11 15.81 -7.80
C LYS A 117 -18.60 16.10 -7.97
N ASP A 118 -19.46 15.10 -7.90
CA ASP A 118 -20.92 15.20 -7.98
C ASP A 118 -21.64 15.07 -6.62
N PHE A 119 -20.88 15.06 -5.53
CA PHE A 119 -21.41 15.00 -4.17
C PHE A 119 -21.44 16.38 -3.53
N LEU A 120 -22.59 16.77 -3.00
CA LEU A 120 -22.70 17.91 -2.11
C LEU A 120 -22.41 17.45 -0.68
N ILE A 121 -21.45 18.08 -0.02
CA ILE A 121 -21.09 17.80 1.37
C ILE A 121 -21.56 18.96 2.25
N VAL A 122 -22.23 18.64 3.33
CA VAL A 122 -22.73 19.60 4.33
C VAL A 122 -22.26 19.16 5.71
N ILE A 123 -21.54 20.03 6.44
CA ILE A 123 -20.98 19.68 7.74
C ILE A 123 -21.56 20.61 8.81
N GLU A 124 -21.87 20.03 9.95
CA GLU A 124 -22.20 20.69 11.20
C GLU A 124 -21.34 20.13 12.32
N ASP A 125 -20.80 20.99 13.17
CA ASP A 125 -19.99 20.56 14.29
C ASP A 125 -20.52 21.02 15.66
N LYS A 126 -20.07 20.34 16.71
CA LYS A 126 -20.34 20.63 18.11
C LYS A 126 -19.14 20.27 18.98
N ALA A 127 -18.75 21.13 19.88
CA ALA A 127 -17.60 20.90 20.76
C ALA A 127 -17.78 19.71 21.72
N SER A 128 -19.01 19.32 22.04
CA SER A 128 -19.30 18.25 23.01
C SER A 128 -19.74 16.96 22.33
N LEU A 129 -19.12 15.83 22.67
CA LEU A 129 -19.52 14.50 22.22
C LEU A 129 -20.96 14.14 22.60
N ASP A 130 -21.49 14.68 23.73
CA ASP A 130 -22.87 14.49 24.16
C ASP A 130 -23.87 15.18 23.22
N LYS A 131 -23.40 16.07 22.35
CA LYS A 131 -24.19 16.80 21.37
C LYS A 131 -23.98 16.25 19.93
N HIS A 132 -23.65 14.96 19.81
CA HIS A 132 -23.37 14.35 18.52
C HIS A 132 -24.64 14.05 17.72
N ILE A 133 -25.53 13.21 18.26
CA ILE A 133 -26.74 12.73 17.58
C ILE A 133 -27.88 12.52 18.59
N ALA A 134 -29.10 12.89 18.21
CA ALA A 134 -30.32 12.59 18.95
C ALA A 134 -31.32 11.81 18.10
N PHE A 135 -31.98 10.82 18.70
CA PHE A 135 -32.98 9.97 18.06
C PHE A 135 -34.37 10.28 18.61
N ASP A 136 -35.40 10.08 17.79
CA ASP A 136 -36.79 10.12 18.19
C ASP A 136 -37.28 8.78 18.80
N ASP A 137 -38.52 8.71 19.21
CA ASP A 137 -39.15 7.51 19.79
C ASP A 137 -39.15 6.30 18.82
N LYS A 138 -39.00 6.54 17.51
CA LYS A 138 -38.95 5.53 16.46
C LYS A 138 -37.54 5.12 16.12
N LYS A 139 -36.54 5.61 16.86
CA LYS A 139 -35.09 5.42 16.59
C LYS A 139 -34.60 6.00 15.26
N LEU A 140 -35.30 6.97 14.72
CA LEU A 140 -34.86 7.78 13.60
C LEU A 140 -34.13 9.02 14.12
N ILE A 141 -33.25 9.62 13.27
CA ILE A 141 -32.55 10.87 13.63
C ILE A 141 -33.61 11.97 13.83
N ALA A 142 -33.70 12.48 15.05
CA ALA A 142 -34.74 13.45 15.43
C ALA A 142 -34.64 14.74 14.59
N GLN A 143 -35.77 15.21 14.06
CA GLN A 143 -35.87 16.43 13.25
C GLN A 143 -36.67 17.55 13.92
N ASP A 144 -36.92 17.44 15.22
CA ASP A 144 -37.51 18.54 15.99
C ASP A 144 -36.52 19.70 16.14
N GLN A 145 -37.06 20.92 16.32
CA GLN A 145 -36.29 22.16 16.35
C GLN A 145 -35.14 22.15 17.37
N LYS A 146 -35.34 21.53 18.53
CA LYS A 146 -34.32 21.45 19.59
C LYS A 146 -33.20 20.52 19.18
N SER A 147 -33.52 19.34 18.67
CA SER A 147 -32.54 18.35 18.21
C SER A 147 -31.70 18.85 17.05
N VAL A 148 -32.32 19.48 16.05
CA VAL A 148 -31.65 20.10 14.90
C VAL A 148 -30.68 21.23 15.33
N LYS A 149 -31.00 21.98 16.36
CA LYS A 149 -30.14 23.06 16.86
C LYS A 149 -28.98 22.54 17.72
N ASP A 150 -29.27 21.57 18.59
CA ASP A 150 -28.38 21.18 19.67
C ASP A 150 -27.42 20.07 19.30
N TYR A 151 -27.67 19.26 18.23
CA TYR A 151 -26.90 18.10 17.86
C TYR A 151 -26.31 18.23 16.46
N ALA A 152 -25.03 17.78 16.29
CA ALA A 152 -24.29 17.93 15.06
C ALA A 152 -24.94 17.20 13.88
N VAL A 153 -25.19 15.87 14.03
CA VAL A 153 -25.76 15.05 12.96
C VAL A 153 -27.16 15.50 12.58
N ASN A 154 -28.00 15.89 13.57
CA ASN A 154 -29.35 16.34 13.32
C ASN A 154 -29.39 17.70 12.57
N GLY A 155 -28.45 18.61 12.90
CA GLY A 155 -28.28 19.87 12.19
C GLY A 155 -27.78 19.68 10.75
N ALA A 156 -26.78 18.82 10.54
CA ALA A 156 -26.26 18.49 9.21
C ALA A 156 -27.35 17.85 8.33
N LEU A 157 -28.07 16.86 8.87
CA LEU A 157 -29.17 16.18 8.15
C LEU A 157 -30.29 17.18 7.79
N PHE A 158 -30.64 18.08 8.68
CA PHE A 158 -31.65 19.12 8.40
C PHE A 158 -31.27 19.99 7.20
N TYR A 159 -30.02 20.47 7.15
CA TYR A 159 -29.53 21.23 6.01
C TYR A 159 -29.47 20.39 4.75
N GLY A 160 -28.94 19.16 4.85
CA GLY A 160 -28.84 18.25 3.73
C GLY A 160 -30.19 17.93 3.07
N LEU A 161 -31.20 17.61 3.88
CA LEU A 161 -32.58 17.38 3.41
C LEU A 161 -33.19 18.65 2.78
N HIS A 162 -32.99 19.82 3.41
CA HIS A 162 -33.50 21.07 2.89
C HIS A 162 -32.89 21.41 1.52
N ILE A 163 -31.57 21.24 1.37
CA ILE A 163 -30.89 21.49 0.10
C ILE A 163 -31.31 20.46 -0.95
N ALA A 164 -31.31 19.16 -0.63
CA ALA A 164 -31.75 18.11 -1.56
C ALA A 164 -33.18 18.33 -2.09
N SER A 165 -34.08 18.84 -1.23
CA SER A 165 -35.48 19.12 -1.61
C SER A 165 -35.66 20.41 -2.44
N ASN A 166 -34.69 21.31 -2.46
CA ASN A 166 -34.80 22.62 -3.10
C ASN A 166 -33.75 22.87 -4.19
N THR A 167 -32.95 21.88 -4.54
CA THR A 167 -31.91 21.94 -5.56
C THR A 167 -31.89 20.67 -6.42
N ASN A 168 -31.08 20.65 -7.45
CA ASN A 168 -30.86 19.47 -8.31
C ASN A 168 -29.73 18.54 -7.81
N PHE A 169 -29.27 18.69 -6.57
CA PHE A 169 -28.28 17.78 -6.01
C PHE A 169 -28.92 16.46 -5.58
N HIS A 170 -28.53 15.36 -6.24
CA HIS A 170 -29.07 14.02 -6.00
C HIS A 170 -28.20 13.14 -5.10
N LYS A 171 -26.96 13.59 -4.83
CA LYS A 171 -25.99 12.91 -3.94
C LYS A 171 -25.55 13.90 -2.87
N VAL A 172 -26.21 13.87 -1.73
CA VAL A 172 -25.89 14.77 -0.61
C VAL A 172 -25.37 13.94 0.56
N ILE A 173 -24.22 14.34 1.11
CA ILE A 173 -23.64 13.76 2.31
C ILE A 173 -23.68 14.81 3.41
N ALA A 174 -24.58 14.60 4.38
CA ALA A 174 -24.67 15.41 5.58
C ALA A 174 -23.81 14.80 6.68
N CYS A 175 -22.86 15.56 7.24
CA CYS A 175 -21.88 15.05 8.17
C CYS A 175 -21.91 15.79 9.50
N GLY A 176 -22.23 15.10 10.58
CA GLY A 176 -22.15 15.65 11.94
C GLY A 176 -20.80 15.35 12.57
N VAL A 177 -20.13 16.37 13.10
CA VAL A 177 -18.85 16.27 13.79
C VAL A 177 -19.00 16.70 15.24
N SER A 178 -18.39 16.00 16.18
CA SER A 178 -18.38 16.43 17.59
C SER A 178 -17.09 16.04 18.29
N GLY A 179 -16.66 16.88 19.25
CA GLY A 179 -15.45 16.66 20.02
C GLY A 179 -14.28 17.55 19.63
N ASP A 180 -13.08 17.04 19.78
CA ASP A 180 -11.83 17.75 19.51
C ASP A 180 -10.80 16.82 18.84
N SER A 181 -9.59 17.31 18.57
CA SER A 181 -8.50 16.55 17.93
C SER A 181 -8.07 15.28 18.67
N LYS A 182 -8.37 15.16 19.97
CA LYS A 182 -8.01 13.99 20.79
C LYS A 182 -9.11 12.96 20.87
N ARG A 183 -10.37 13.40 20.87
CA ARG A 183 -11.53 12.53 20.98
C ARG A 183 -12.71 13.11 20.23
N HIS A 184 -13.11 12.47 19.15
CA HIS A 184 -14.16 12.96 18.27
C HIS A 184 -15.03 11.84 17.68
N ARG A 185 -16.10 12.25 17.03
CA ARG A 185 -16.95 11.41 16.20
C ARG A 185 -17.33 12.17 14.95
N ILE A 186 -17.29 11.49 13.81
CA ILE A 186 -17.70 12.00 12.50
C ILE A 186 -18.71 11.01 11.95
N THR A 187 -19.98 11.35 11.91
CA THR A 187 -21.05 10.49 11.41
C THR A 187 -21.62 11.06 10.13
N PRO A 188 -21.39 10.42 8.98
CA PRO A 188 -22.02 10.80 7.72
C PRO A 188 -23.43 10.21 7.58
N VAL A 189 -24.28 10.94 6.89
CA VAL A 189 -25.65 10.54 6.51
C VAL A 189 -25.80 10.83 5.02
N PHE A 190 -26.01 9.81 4.22
CA PHE A 190 -26.29 9.97 2.79
C PHE A 190 -27.76 10.27 2.56
N ILE A 191 -28.05 11.20 1.66
CA ILE A 191 -29.40 11.61 1.26
C ILE A 191 -29.50 11.46 -0.26
N ASN A 192 -30.50 10.69 -0.71
CA ASN A 192 -30.75 10.46 -2.13
C ASN A 192 -31.71 11.49 -2.75
N GLU A 193 -31.94 11.40 -4.04
CA GLU A 193 -32.84 12.30 -4.81
C GLU A 193 -34.30 12.32 -4.34
N ARG A 194 -34.73 11.30 -3.58
CA ARG A 194 -36.09 11.21 -3.04
C ARG A 194 -36.21 11.82 -1.64
N GLY A 195 -35.09 12.26 -1.07
CA GLY A 195 -35.04 12.72 0.31
C GLY A 195 -35.03 11.59 1.34
N ASP A 196 -34.86 10.32 0.90
CA ASP A 196 -34.57 9.22 1.82
C ASP A 196 -33.14 9.36 2.33
N TYR A 197 -32.89 9.03 3.59
CA TYR A 197 -31.55 9.11 4.14
C TYR A 197 -31.09 7.78 4.77
N GLN A 198 -29.79 7.57 4.75
CA GLN A 198 -29.11 6.43 5.34
C GLN A 198 -27.96 6.92 6.21
N GLN A 199 -27.98 6.61 7.51
CA GLN A 199 -26.82 6.81 8.37
C GLN A 199 -25.73 5.81 7.98
N LEU A 200 -24.50 6.27 7.86
CA LEU A 200 -23.33 5.48 7.51
C LEU A 200 -22.43 5.28 8.73
N PRO A 201 -21.45 4.34 8.67
CA PRO A 201 -20.48 4.14 9.75
C PRO A 201 -19.71 5.42 10.07
N ASP A 202 -19.33 5.58 11.34
CA ASP A 202 -18.51 6.70 11.77
C ASP A 202 -17.15 6.67 11.06
N LEU A 203 -16.61 7.85 10.75
CA LEU A 203 -15.31 8.05 10.12
C LEU A 203 -14.32 8.60 11.15
N GLU A 204 -13.05 8.31 10.95
CA GLU A 204 -11.96 8.92 11.73
C GLU A 204 -11.53 10.26 11.12
N THR A 205 -11.56 10.37 9.78
CA THR A 205 -11.14 11.57 9.02
C THR A 205 -12.04 11.80 7.82
N PHE A 206 -11.87 12.94 7.13
CA PHE A 206 -12.62 13.25 5.90
C PHE A 206 -11.99 12.68 4.62
N ILE A 207 -10.92 11.90 4.69
CA ILE A 207 -10.18 11.42 3.52
C ILE A 207 -11.05 10.59 2.58
N SER A 208 -12.01 9.83 3.12
CA SER A 208 -13.01 9.12 2.32
C SER A 208 -13.83 10.03 1.39
N PHE A 209 -13.92 11.31 1.70
CA PHE A 209 -14.65 12.31 0.89
C PHE A 209 -13.74 13.12 -0.03
N SER A 210 -12.43 12.83 -0.07
CA SER A 210 -11.54 13.45 -1.05
C SER A 210 -11.98 13.14 -2.48
N ALA A 211 -11.64 14.01 -3.45
CA ALA A 211 -11.96 13.79 -4.85
C ALA A 211 -11.40 12.47 -5.43
N HIS A 212 -10.41 11.88 -4.76
CA HIS A 212 -9.85 10.58 -5.15
C HIS A 212 -10.67 9.40 -4.63
N ASN A 213 -11.25 9.50 -3.44
CA ASN A 213 -11.83 8.35 -2.72
C ASN A 213 -13.37 8.35 -2.66
N ILE A 214 -14.04 9.49 -2.95
CA ILE A 214 -15.48 9.64 -2.71
C ILE A 214 -16.36 8.70 -3.55
N ASP A 215 -15.92 8.37 -4.77
CA ASP A 215 -16.66 7.42 -5.64
C ASP A 215 -16.58 5.99 -5.07
N ASP A 216 -15.39 5.57 -4.63
CA ASP A 216 -15.19 4.26 -4.00
C ASP A 216 -15.97 4.16 -2.68
N TYR A 217 -15.98 5.24 -1.88
CA TYR A 217 -16.79 5.31 -0.66
C TYR A 217 -18.29 5.17 -0.98
N TYR A 218 -18.77 5.84 -2.04
CA TYR A 218 -20.16 5.75 -2.49
C TYR A 218 -20.54 4.33 -2.92
N LEU A 219 -19.68 3.70 -3.73
CA LEU A 219 -19.90 2.32 -4.17
C LEU A 219 -19.95 1.34 -2.98
N LYS A 220 -18.99 1.41 -2.08
CA LYS A 220 -18.87 0.48 -0.94
C LYS A 220 -19.91 0.71 0.14
N GLU A 221 -20.03 1.94 0.62
CA GLU A 221 -20.81 2.22 1.82
C GLU A 221 -22.28 2.50 1.54
N ILE A 222 -22.61 2.99 0.36
CA ILE A 222 -23.97 3.38 0.01
C ILE A 222 -24.63 2.37 -0.93
N LEU A 223 -23.99 2.05 -2.06
CA LEU A 223 -24.53 1.10 -3.02
C LEU A 223 -24.27 -0.36 -2.62
N LYS A 224 -23.30 -0.61 -1.75
CA LYS A 224 -22.83 -1.97 -1.37
C LYS A 224 -22.36 -2.78 -2.58
N GLU A 225 -21.72 -2.12 -3.52
CA GLU A 225 -21.11 -2.68 -4.71
C GLU A 225 -19.59 -2.71 -4.58
N ASP A 226 -18.94 -3.62 -5.32
CA ASP A 226 -17.49 -3.67 -5.41
C ASP A 226 -16.95 -2.45 -6.17
N THR A 227 -15.79 -1.94 -5.75
CA THR A 227 -15.08 -0.88 -6.47
C THR A 227 -14.56 -1.36 -7.82
N ASP A 228 -14.23 -0.43 -8.72
CA ASP A 228 -13.64 -0.79 -10.02
C ASP A 228 -12.30 -1.54 -9.85
N ALA A 229 -11.51 -1.22 -8.83
CA ALA A 229 -10.28 -1.94 -8.51
C ALA A 229 -10.56 -3.39 -8.05
N GLU A 230 -11.61 -3.61 -7.26
CA GLU A 230 -12.05 -4.95 -6.83
C GLU A 230 -12.63 -5.74 -8.01
N LYS A 231 -13.45 -5.12 -8.85
CA LYS A 231 -13.98 -5.73 -10.09
C LYS A 231 -12.85 -6.13 -11.02
N GLN A 232 -11.86 -5.25 -11.26
CA GLN A 232 -10.69 -5.57 -12.09
C GLN A 232 -9.85 -6.70 -11.49
N THR A 233 -9.69 -6.74 -10.18
CA THR A 233 -8.97 -7.81 -9.48
C THR A 233 -9.75 -9.13 -9.58
N ALA A 234 -11.06 -9.12 -9.39
CA ALA A 234 -11.91 -10.29 -9.52
C ALA A 234 -11.93 -10.86 -10.95
N ASP A 235 -11.96 -10.00 -11.96
CA ASP A 235 -11.88 -10.40 -13.37
C ASP A 235 -10.53 -11.05 -13.68
N LEU A 236 -9.44 -10.50 -13.16
CA LEU A 236 -8.09 -11.03 -13.33
C LEU A 236 -7.94 -12.42 -12.68
N ILE A 237 -8.44 -12.59 -11.46
CA ILE A 237 -8.49 -13.90 -10.77
C ILE A 237 -9.28 -14.91 -11.57
N LYS A 238 -10.45 -14.51 -12.09
CA LYS A 238 -11.31 -15.35 -12.94
C LYS A 238 -10.62 -15.73 -14.24
N ASP A 239 -9.92 -14.81 -14.88
CA ASP A 239 -9.17 -15.05 -16.11
C ASP A 239 -7.99 -15.99 -15.86
N ALA A 240 -7.24 -15.80 -14.78
CA ALA A 240 -6.17 -16.72 -14.38
C ALA A 240 -6.68 -18.13 -14.11
N ALA A 241 -7.80 -18.27 -13.38
CA ALA A 241 -8.44 -19.55 -13.12
C ALA A 241 -8.94 -20.21 -14.43
N THR A 242 -9.54 -19.43 -15.32
CA THR A 242 -10.05 -19.91 -16.61
C THR A 242 -8.92 -20.43 -17.50
N LEU A 243 -7.82 -19.69 -17.60
CA LEU A 243 -6.65 -20.13 -18.37
C LEU A 243 -6.01 -21.38 -17.76
N HIS A 244 -5.91 -21.43 -16.41
CA HIS A 244 -5.42 -22.63 -15.73
C HIS A 244 -6.22 -23.87 -16.11
N GLU A 245 -7.58 -23.78 -16.11
CA GLU A 245 -8.46 -24.85 -16.53
C GLU A 245 -8.28 -25.21 -18.02
N TYR A 246 -8.09 -24.23 -18.89
CA TYR A 246 -7.81 -24.53 -20.31
C TYR A 246 -6.51 -25.32 -20.48
N LEU A 247 -5.42 -24.91 -19.82
CA LEU A 247 -4.13 -25.60 -19.86
C LEU A 247 -4.20 -27.02 -19.27
N ARG A 248 -5.04 -27.23 -18.26
CA ARG A 248 -5.27 -28.55 -17.66
C ARG A 248 -6.10 -29.44 -18.56
N ASN A 249 -7.26 -28.95 -19.03
CA ASN A 249 -8.28 -29.76 -19.68
C ASN A 249 -7.96 -30.10 -21.13
N TYR A 250 -7.27 -29.21 -21.85
CA TYR A 250 -6.98 -29.38 -23.27
C TYR A 250 -5.53 -29.74 -23.57
N GLY A 251 -4.60 -29.43 -22.69
CA GLY A 251 -3.18 -29.69 -22.93
C GLY A 251 -2.58 -30.75 -22.01
N SER A 252 -3.20 -31.00 -20.85
CA SER A 252 -2.60 -31.82 -19.78
C SER A 252 -1.19 -31.31 -19.41
N ILE A 253 -1.03 -29.99 -19.35
CA ILE A 253 0.24 -29.32 -19.09
C ILE A 253 0.62 -29.47 -17.62
N LYS A 254 1.89 -29.76 -17.35
CA LYS A 254 2.43 -29.78 -15.99
C LYS A 254 2.39 -28.38 -15.39
N ASP A 255 2.19 -28.29 -14.08
CA ASP A 255 2.06 -27.01 -13.39
C ASP A 255 3.31 -26.12 -13.57
N THR A 256 4.49 -26.68 -13.57
CA THR A 256 5.76 -25.96 -13.84
C THR A 256 5.88 -25.40 -15.26
N ASP A 257 5.20 -26.01 -16.23
CA ASP A 257 5.29 -25.64 -17.65
C ASP A 257 4.22 -24.60 -18.05
N LYS A 258 3.12 -24.51 -17.29
CA LYS A 258 2.03 -23.57 -17.56
C LYS A 258 2.50 -22.10 -17.61
N PRO A 259 3.27 -21.60 -16.62
CA PRO A 259 3.77 -20.23 -16.66
C PRO A 259 4.72 -19.96 -17.83
N LEU A 260 5.49 -20.98 -18.28
CA LEU A 260 6.37 -20.86 -19.44
C LEU A 260 5.56 -20.70 -20.74
N ILE A 261 4.47 -21.47 -20.90
CA ILE A 261 3.59 -21.33 -22.05
C ILE A 261 2.96 -19.94 -22.09
N VAL A 262 2.43 -19.45 -20.97
CA VAL A 262 1.87 -18.10 -20.86
C VAL A 262 2.91 -17.04 -21.22
N SER A 263 4.10 -17.11 -20.62
CA SER A 263 5.21 -16.17 -20.88
C SER A 263 5.65 -16.20 -22.35
N GLY A 264 5.76 -17.37 -22.95
CA GLY A 264 6.14 -17.51 -24.34
C GLY A 264 5.12 -16.95 -25.30
N ILE A 265 3.82 -17.20 -25.05
CA ILE A 265 2.73 -16.63 -25.85
C ILE A 265 2.73 -15.08 -25.72
N MET A 266 2.93 -14.53 -24.53
CA MET A 266 2.99 -13.07 -24.32
C MET A 266 4.14 -12.42 -25.12
N LEU A 267 5.31 -13.07 -25.19
CA LEU A 267 6.43 -12.61 -26.03
C LEU A 267 6.08 -12.70 -27.54
N ALA A 268 5.40 -13.76 -27.97
CA ALA A 268 4.96 -13.92 -29.36
C ALA A 268 3.91 -12.86 -29.76
N LEU A 269 2.94 -12.57 -28.88
CA LEU A 269 1.91 -11.56 -29.13
C LEU A 269 2.52 -10.17 -29.37
N ARG A 270 3.63 -9.85 -28.73
CA ARG A 270 4.35 -8.58 -28.97
C ARG A 270 4.85 -8.43 -30.41
N GLU A 271 5.08 -9.53 -31.10
CA GLU A 271 5.54 -9.52 -32.50
C GLU A 271 4.38 -9.26 -33.49
N ILE A 272 3.12 -9.21 -33.05
CA ILE A 272 1.99 -8.79 -33.89
C ILE A 272 2.19 -7.35 -34.38
N GLU A 273 2.63 -6.46 -33.52
CA GLU A 273 2.89 -5.04 -33.86
C GLU A 273 3.98 -4.89 -34.93
N ASN A 274 4.95 -5.80 -34.90
CA ASN A 274 6.06 -5.84 -35.83
C ASN A 274 5.74 -6.65 -37.10
N LYS A 275 4.51 -7.14 -37.24
CA LYS A 275 4.06 -8.01 -38.38
C LYS A 275 4.90 -9.26 -38.55
N ALA A 276 5.50 -9.76 -37.46
CA ALA A 276 6.30 -10.98 -37.45
C ALA A 276 5.55 -12.19 -36.86
N PHE A 277 4.31 -11.98 -36.40
CA PHE A 277 3.41 -13.03 -35.89
C PHE A 277 1.95 -12.60 -36.12
N SER A 278 1.07 -13.58 -36.42
CA SER A 278 -0.38 -13.41 -36.47
C SER A 278 -1.08 -14.59 -35.82
N ILE A 279 -2.13 -14.34 -35.03
CA ILE A 279 -2.96 -15.38 -34.41
C ILE A 279 -3.71 -16.19 -35.48
N ASP A 280 -4.06 -15.56 -36.61
CA ASP A 280 -4.77 -16.22 -37.71
C ASP A 280 -3.92 -17.30 -38.41
N GLU A 281 -2.58 -17.22 -38.27
CA GLU A 281 -1.66 -18.24 -38.80
C GLU A 281 -1.71 -19.56 -38.00
N LEU A 282 -2.26 -19.56 -36.79
CA LEU A 282 -2.40 -20.74 -35.94
C LEU A 282 -3.59 -21.59 -36.44
N ILE A 283 -3.30 -22.49 -37.40
CA ILE A 283 -4.33 -23.30 -38.10
C ILE A 283 -4.21 -24.80 -37.83
N GLY A 284 -3.26 -25.21 -36.97
CA GLY A 284 -3.02 -26.63 -36.66
C GLY A 284 -2.32 -27.40 -37.79
N ASP A 285 -1.43 -26.74 -38.52
CA ASP A 285 -0.61 -27.37 -39.58
C ASP A 285 0.31 -28.44 -38.97
N HIS A 286 0.40 -29.60 -39.63
CA HIS A 286 1.23 -30.71 -39.18
C HIS A 286 2.75 -30.53 -39.51
N ILE A 287 3.09 -29.71 -40.51
CA ILE A 287 4.49 -29.49 -40.93
C ILE A 287 5.11 -28.37 -40.11
N VAL A 288 4.42 -27.20 -40.10
CA VAL A 288 4.78 -26.05 -39.29
C VAL A 288 3.74 -25.84 -38.22
N THR A 289 3.88 -26.59 -37.13
CA THR A 289 2.90 -26.60 -36.03
C THR A 289 2.72 -25.22 -35.42
N ASP A 290 1.59 -24.95 -34.79
CA ASP A 290 1.30 -23.68 -34.12
C ASP A 290 2.36 -23.35 -33.07
N GLY A 291 2.87 -24.36 -32.35
CA GLY A 291 3.98 -24.19 -31.41
C GLY A 291 5.28 -23.77 -32.04
N LYS A 292 5.59 -24.27 -33.28
CA LYS A 292 6.78 -23.79 -34.04
C LYS A 292 6.63 -22.33 -34.45
N LYS A 293 5.41 -21.89 -34.84
CA LYS A 293 5.13 -20.48 -35.22
C LYS A 293 5.31 -19.56 -34.01
N ILE A 294 4.72 -19.92 -32.85
CA ILE A 294 4.88 -19.19 -31.61
C ILE A 294 6.36 -19.15 -31.18
N PHE A 295 7.05 -20.29 -31.23
CA PHE A 295 8.46 -20.38 -30.87
C PHE A 295 9.36 -19.49 -31.77
N ASN A 296 9.10 -19.43 -33.08
CA ASN A 296 9.81 -18.56 -34.00
C ASN A 296 9.55 -17.07 -33.67
N ALA A 297 8.33 -16.72 -33.28
CA ALA A 297 8.00 -15.38 -32.81
C ALA A 297 8.75 -15.03 -31.52
N ILE A 298 8.85 -15.98 -30.58
CA ILE A 298 9.68 -15.83 -29.37
C ILE A 298 11.14 -15.58 -29.72
N GLN A 299 11.73 -16.38 -30.63
CA GLN A 299 13.11 -16.18 -31.09
C GLN A 299 13.30 -14.76 -31.66
N THR A 300 12.38 -14.31 -32.50
CA THR A 300 12.41 -12.98 -33.11
C THR A 300 12.33 -11.89 -32.02
N ASN A 301 11.46 -12.06 -31.04
CA ASN A 301 11.32 -11.11 -29.92
C ASN A 301 12.59 -11.03 -29.08
N LEU A 302 13.17 -12.17 -28.68
CA LEU A 302 14.41 -12.23 -27.88
C LEU A 302 15.60 -11.62 -28.65
N ALA A 303 15.69 -11.84 -29.97
CA ALA A 303 16.70 -11.21 -30.82
C ALA A 303 16.53 -9.69 -30.90
N ARG A 304 15.29 -9.22 -31.08
CA ARG A 304 14.94 -7.78 -31.10
C ARG A 304 15.20 -7.12 -29.75
N ALA A 305 14.90 -7.82 -28.64
CA ALA A 305 15.19 -7.37 -27.29
C ALA A 305 16.69 -7.37 -26.97
N GLN A 306 17.55 -7.85 -27.89
CA GLN A 306 19.01 -7.91 -27.72
C GLN A 306 19.46 -8.64 -26.46
N VAL A 307 18.78 -9.74 -26.10
CA VAL A 307 19.13 -10.55 -24.92
C VAL A 307 20.53 -11.07 -25.06
N THR A 308 21.41 -10.71 -24.14
CA THR A 308 22.82 -11.09 -24.08
C THR A 308 23.20 -11.65 -22.71
N PRO A 309 24.18 -12.52 -22.59
CA PRO A 309 24.92 -13.19 -23.67
C PRO A 309 24.09 -14.23 -24.42
N ASP A 310 24.58 -14.74 -25.55
CA ASP A 310 23.86 -15.75 -26.34
C ASP A 310 23.49 -16.99 -25.52
N THR A 311 24.36 -17.41 -24.59
CA THR A 311 24.06 -18.49 -23.66
C THR A 311 22.82 -18.28 -22.81
N LYS A 312 22.50 -17.02 -22.45
CA LYS A 312 21.26 -16.67 -21.76
C LYS A 312 20.07 -16.84 -22.68
N ARG A 313 20.15 -16.32 -23.90
CA ARG A 313 19.10 -16.48 -24.92
C ARG A 313 18.80 -17.95 -25.21
N ASP A 314 19.85 -18.78 -25.34
CA ASP A 314 19.73 -20.21 -25.60
C ASP A 314 19.06 -20.95 -24.42
N LYS A 315 19.38 -20.58 -23.17
CA LYS A 315 18.68 -21.11 -21.97
C LYS A 315 17.20 -20.76 -21.99
N LEU A 316 16.81 -19.50 -22.30
CA LEU A 316 15.42 -19.10 -22.42
C LEU A 316 14.68 -19.87 -23.50
N LEU A 317 15.31 -20.03 -24.68
CA LEU A 317 14.74 -20.79 -25.79
C LEU A 317 14.58 -22.27 -25.42
N ALA A 318 15.51 -22.83 -24.66
CA ALA A 318 15.39 -24.22 -24.17
C ALA A 318 14.15 -24.34 -23.22
N GLN A 319 13.86 -23.37 -22.36
CA GLN A 319 12.67 -23.40 -21.51
C GLN A 319 11.39 -23.28 -22.34
N PHE A 320 11.36 -22.38 -23.34
CA PHE A 320 10.20 -22.21 -24.22
C PHE A 320 10.01 -23.35 -25.22
N SER A 321 10.96 -24.28 -25.35
CA SER A 321 10.81 -25.42 -26.28
C SER A 321 9.58 -26.28 -25.96
N VAL A 322 9.10 -26.26 -24.71
CA VAL A 322 7.89 -26.95 -24.28
C VAL A 322 6.68 -26.59 -25.17
N ILE A 323 6.61 -25.34 -25.70
CA ILE A 323 5.52 -24.86 -26.56
C ILE A 323 5.48 -25.64 -27.88
N LYS A 324 6.65 -25.88 -28.51
CA LYS A 324 6.73 -26.60 -29.79
C LYS A 324 6.82 -28.11 -29.63
N ASP A 325 7.35 -28.61 -28.48
CA ASP A 325 7.65 -30.01 -28.28
C ASP A 325 6.49 -30.78 -27.63
N THR A 326 5.49 -30.08 -27.03
CA THR A 326 4.32 -30.72 -26.46
C THR A 326 3.29 -31.01 -27.54
N GLU A 327 3.17 -32.26 -27.97
CA GLU A 327 2.32 -32.71 -29.08
C GLU A 327 0.84 -32.31 -28.86
N LYS A 328 0.27 -32.59 -27.68
CA LYS A 328 -1.15 -32.37 -27.37
C LYS A 328 -1.63 -30.95 -27.61
N ILE A 329 -0.81 -29.94 -27.41
CA ILE A 329 -1.23 -28.53 -27.58
C ILE A 329 -1.08 -28.06 -29.04
N ASN A 330 -0.40 -28.85 -29.87
CA ASN A 330 -0.12 -28.55 -31.26
C ASN A 330 -1.07 -29.24 -32.25
N ILE A 331 -1.91 -30.16 -31.78
CA ILE A 331 -2.88 -30.90 -32.61
C ILE A 331 -4.29 -30.29 -32.39
N ILE A 332 -5.10 -30.28 -33.45
CA ILE A 332 -6.50 -29.85 -33.34
C ILE A 332 -7.24 -30.76 -32.36
N ASP A 333 -7.80 -30.19 -31.30
CA ASP A 333 -8.69 -30.90 -30.38
C ASP A 333 -10.10 -30.91 -30.95
N ASP A 334 -10.68 -32.09 -31.06
CA ASP A 334 -12.01 -32.28 -31.69
C ASP A 334 -13.14 -31.49 -30.99
N ARG A 335 -12.99 -31.24 -29.67
CA ARG A 335 -13.98 -30.47 -28.90
C ARG A 335 -13.86 -28.97 -29.16
N LEU A 336 -12.65 -28.49 -29.51
CA LEU A 336 -12.36 -27.06 -29.72
C LEU A 336 -12.47 -26.66 -31.19
N GLY A 337 -12.31 -27.62 -32.13
CA GLY A 337 -12.19 -27.33 -33.56
C GLY A 337 -10.93 -26.52 -33.93
N LYS A 338 -9.97 -26.39 -33.00
CA LYS A 338 -8.70 -25.65 -33.11
C LYS A 338 -7.68 -26.27 -32.19
N THR A 339 -6.42 -25.85 -32.34
CA THR A 339 -5.37 -26.28 -31.40
C THR A 339 -5.55 -25.63 -30.03
N PRO A 340 -5.21 -26.31 -28.93
CA PRO A 340 -5.17 -25.68 -27.60
C PRO A 340 -4.28 -24.44 -27.56
N LEU A 341 -3.15 -24.41 -28.26
CA LEU A 341 -2.26 -23.23 -28.35
C LEU A 341 -2.98 -22.02 -28.95
N LYS A 342 -3.81 -22.21 -29.99
CA LYS A 342 -4.63 -21.13 -30.53
C LYS A 342 -5.62 -20.62 -29.50
N LEU A 343 -6.31 -21.51 -28.77
CA LEU A 343 -7.23 -21.14 -27.70
C LEU A 343 -6.53 -20.28 -26.63
N TYR A 344 -5.35 -20.71 -26.14
CA TYR A 344 -4.60 -19.97 -25.12
C TYR A 344 -4.13 -18.61 -25.65
N THR A 345 -3.69 -18.54 -26.91
CA THR A 345 -3.20 -17.31 -27.54
C THR A 345 -4.33 -16.30 -27.72
N GLU A 346 -5.50 -16.71 -28.21
CA GLU A 346 -6.68 -15.86 -28.33
C GLU A 346 -7.17 -15.38 -26.98
N PHE A 347 -7.18 -16.26 -25.97
CA PHE A 347 -7.57 -15.88 -24.61
C PHE A 347 -6.62 -14.83 -24.04
N LEU A 348 -5.31 -15.08 -24.07
CA LEU A 348 -4.31 -14.13 -23.55
C LEU A 348 -4.29 -12.81 -24.31
N TYR A 349 -4.55 -12.83 -25.62
CA TYR A 349 -4.66 -11.61 -26.40
C TYR A 349 -5.83 -10.73 -25.94
N ASN A 350 -7.01 -11.33 -25.75
CA ASN A 350 -8.23 -10.61 -25.42
C ASN A 350 -8.30 -10.18 -23.95
N SER A 351 -7.90 -11.04 -23.02
CA SER A 351 -8.04 -10.77 -21.58
C SER A 351 -6.83 -10.05 -20.96
N LEU A 352 -5.62 -10.31 -21.43
CA LEU A 352 -4.42 -9.81 -20.79
C LEU A 352 -3.60 -8.85 -21.68
N TYR A 353 -3.27 -9.25 -22.92
CA TYR A 353 -2.35 -8.48 -23.76
C TYR A 353 -2.90 -7.11 -24.14
N ASN A 354 -4.18 -7.03 -24.53
CA ASN A 354 -4.81 -5.74 -24.88
C ASN A 354 -4.88 -4.80 -23.68
N SER A 355 -5.14 -5.33 -22.48
CA SER A 355 -5.17 -4.53 -21.24
C SER A 355 -3.78 -3.97 -20.90
N ILE A 356 -2.72 -4.76 -21.06
CA ILE A 356 -1.34 -4.34 -20.81
C ILE A 356 -0.86 -3.30 -21.85
N ARG A 357 -1.27 -3.45 -23.10
CA ARG A 357 -0.83 -2.58 -24.20
C ARG A 357 -1.31 -1.13 -24.09
N TYR A 358 -2.53 -0.90 -23.60
CA TYR A 358 -3.17 0.40 -23.57
C TYR A 358 -3.13 1.12 -22.23
N ASN A 359 -2.66 0.47 -21.17
CA ASN A 359 -2.72 1.01 -19.83
C ASN A 359 -1.32 1.21 -19.23
N ASN A 360 -0.91 2.48 -19.01
CA ASN A 360 0.35 2.81 -18.35
C ASN A 360 0.38 2.35 -16.87
N SER A 361 -0.79 2.05 -16.27
CA SER A 361 -0.92 1.43 -14.96
C SER A 361 -0.86 -0.11 -15.00
N ALA A 362 -0.72 -0.70 -16.18
CA ALA A 362 -0.73 -2.15 -16.42
C ALA A 362 0.51 -2.89 -15.88
N GLU A 363 1.43 -2.19 -15.23
CA GLU A 363 2.66 -2.78 -14.70
C GLU A 363 2.42 -3.88 -13.68
N ASP A 364 1.29 -3.81 -12.99
CA ASP A 364 0.91 -4.80 -11.98
C ASP A 364 0.05 -5.97 -12.53
N TYR A 365 -0.62 -5.76 -13.65
CA TYR A 365 -1.57 -6.75 -14.19
C TYR A 365 -0.91 -8.11 -14.46
N LEU A 366 0.26 -8.09 -15.07
CA LEU A 366 1.00 -9.31 -15.40
C LEU A 366 1.58 -9.99 -14.15
N GLY A 367 2.09 -9.22 -13.18
CA GLY A 367 2.57 -9.75 -11.90
C GLY A 367 1.46 -10.38 -11.08
N ARG A 368 0.31 -9.72 -10.96
CA ARG A 368 -0.88 -10.27 -10.29
C ARG A 368 -1.41 -11.51 -11.00
N PHE A 369 -1.52 -11.45 -12.33
CA PHE A 369 -1.95 -12.60 -13.13
C PHE A 369 -1.06 -13.81 -12.86
N TYR A 370 0.27 -13.63 -12.85
CA TYR A 370 1.19 -14.72 -12.51
C TYR A 370 1.07 -15.15 -11.05
N GLY A 371 0.83 -14.23 -10.12
CA GLY A 371 0.59 -14.53 -8.71
C GLY A 371 -0.60 -15.48 -8.55
N GLU A 372 -1.73 -15.10 -9.09
CA GLU A 372 -2.95 -15.92 -9.08
C GLU A 372 -2.75 -17.23 -9.84
N PHE A 373 -2.14 -17.15 -11.02
CA PHE A 373 -1.88 -18.32 -11.85
C PHE A 373 -0.96 -19.34 -11.14
N MET A 374 0.05 -18.87 -10.41
CA MET A 374 0.96 -19.72 -9.64
C MET A 374 0.27 -20.32 -8.40
N SER A 375 -0.69 -19.62 -7.78
CA SER A 375 -1.46 -20.14 -6.65
C SER A 375 -2.26 -21.40 -7.00
N TYR A 376 -2.72 -21.50 -8.25
CA TYR A 376 -3.41 -22.70 -8.77
C TYR A 376 -2.45 -23.84 -9.14
N SER A 377 -1.16 -23.58 -9.25
CA SER A 377 -0.17 -24.57 -9.71
C SER A 377 0.40 -25.45 -8.60
N GLY A 378 0.10 -25.17 -7.34
CA GLY A 378 0.51 -25.97 -6.20
C GLY A 378 -0.66 -26.23 -5.27
N GLY A 379 -1.19 -27.43 -5.20
CA GLY A 379 -2.06 -27.82 -4.11
C GLY A 379 -1.31 -27.58 -2.80
N ASP A 380 -1.69 -26.54 -2.05
CA ASP A 380 -1.18 -26.07 -0.75
C ASP A 380 -0.10 -24.98 -0.77
N GLY A 381 0.19 -24.26 -1.85
CA GLY A 381 1.15 -23.12 -1.84
C GLY A 381 2.56 -23.42 -1.30
N GLN A 382 2.72 -24.53 -0.58
CA GLN A 382 3.96 -24.95 0.09
C GLN A 382 4.87 -25.81 -0.78
N THR A 383 4.37 -26.39 -1.86
CA THR A 383 5.15 -27.39 -2.63
C THR A 383 6.28 -26.78 -3.46
N LEU A 384 6.27 -25.46 -3.71
CA LEU A 384 7.31 -24.77 -4.46
C LEU A 384 8.09 -23.75 -3.62
N GLY A 385 7.68 -23.45 -2.38
CA GLY A 385 8.38 -22.50 -1.49
C GLY A 385 8.47 -21.08 -2.09
N ILE A 386 7.56 -20.72 -3.00
CA ILE A 386 7.58 -19.44 -3.70
C ILE A 386 6.45 -18.57 -3.15
N VAL A 387 6.83 -17.51 -2.46
CA VAL A 387 5.92 -16.48 -1.97
C VAL A 387 6.13 -15.23 -2.83
N LEU A 388 5.13 -14.88 -3.63
CA LEU A 388 5.20 -13.65 -4.43
C LEU A 388 4.93 -12.44 -3.54
N THR A 389 5.78 -11.43 -3.65
CA THR A 389 5.66 -10.21 -2.86
C THR A 389 4.53 -9.34 -3.43
N PRO A 390 3.53 -8.94 -2.60
CA PRO A 390 2.45 -8.08 -3.05
C PRO A 390 2.95 -6.72 -3.55
N LYS A 391 2.23 -6.12 -4.51
CA LYS A 391 2.58 -4.84 -5.13
C LYS A 391 2.76 -3.71 -4.11
N HIS A 392 1.83 -3.55 -3.17
CA HIS A 392 1.93 -2.49 -2.17
C HIS A 392 3.20 -2.58 -1.33
N ILE A 393 3.75 -3.79 -1.12
CA ILE A 393 5.03 -4.00 -0.45
C ILE A 393 6.20 -3.64 -1.36
N THR A 394 6.18 -4.01 -2.65
CA THR A 394 7.28 -3.65 -3.56
C THR A 394 7.35 -2.13 -3.80
N GLU A 395 6.21 -1.43 -3.82
CA GLU A 395 6.14 0.03 -3.86
C GLU A 395 6.59 0.65 -2.54
N LEU A 396 6.18 0.09 -1.39
CA LEU A 396 6.61 0.54 -0.06
C LEU A 396 8.13 0.45 0.10
N PHE A 397 8.77 -0.59 -0.44
CA PHE A 397 10.23 -0.71 -0.47
C PHE A 397 10.90 0.48 -1.17
N CYS A 398 10.38 0.84 -2.35
CA CYS A 398 10.90 1.99 -3.10
C CYS A 398 10.77 3.31 -2.33
N ASP A 399 9.66 3.47 -1.61
CA ASP A 399 9.40 4.69 -0.84
C ASP A 399 10.24 4.74 0.44
N LEU A 400 10.34 3.64 1.21
CA LEU A 400 11.14 3.56 2.45
C LEU A 400 12.64 3.74 2.22
N ILE A 401 13.15 3.23 1.08
CA ILE A 401 14.55 3.35 0.73
C ILE A 401 14.87 4.69 0.03
N ASP A 402 13.86 5.52 -0.25
CA ASP A 402 13.97 6.77 -1.00
C ASP A 402 14.75 6.57 -2.31
N ILE A 403 14.25 5.66 -3.15
CA ILE A 403 14.95 5.28 -4.38
C ILE A 403 15.14 6.46 -5.32
N GLN A 404 16.34 6.59 -5.89
CA GLN A 404 16.72 7.69 -6.78
C GLN A 404 16.93 7.21 -8.22
N PRO A 405 16.74 8.05 -9.25
CA PRO A 405 16.93 7.67 -10.66
C PRO A 405 18.36 7.21 -11.00
N THR A 406 19.33 7.58 -10.16
CA THR A 406 20.75 7.21 -10.33
C THR A 406 21.13 5.92 -9.62
N ASP A 407 20.25 5.33 -8.82
CA ASP A 407 20.53 4.11 -8.08
C ASP A 407 20.75 2.91 -9.02
N ILE A 408 21.56 1.97 -8.56
CA ILE A 408 21.76 0.66 -9.17
C ILE A 408 21.21 -0.35 -8.19
N VAL A 409 20.19 -1.10 -8.59
CA VAL A 409 19.40 -1.99 -7.73
C VAL A 409 19.85 -3.45 -7.91
N LEU A 410 20.03 -4.16 -6.79
CA LEU A 410 20.24 -5.61 -6.74
C LEU A 410 19.05 -6.29 -6.04
N ASP A 411 18.43 -7.24 -6.72
CA ASP A 411 17.49 -8.20 -6.13
C ASP A 411 18.08 -9.62 -6.30
N PRO A 412 18.72 -10.19 -5.27
CA PRO A 412 19.43 -11.45 -5.40
C PRO A 412 18.54 -12.71 -5.30
N CYS A 413 17.23 -12.53 -5.04
CA CYS A 413 16.21 -13.58 -5.01
C CYS A 413 14.97 -13.12 -5.80
N CYS A 414 15.19 -12.70 -7.07
CA CYS A 414 14.25 -11.83 -7.76
C CYS A 414 12.90 -12.48 -8.17
N GLY A 415 12.75 -13.79 -8.06
CA GLY A 415 11.50 -14.47 -8.38
C GLY A 415 10.95 -14.08 -9.76
N THR A 416 9.80 -13.40 -9.80
CA THR A 416 9.19 -12.82 -11.01
C THR A 416 9.70 -11.42 -11.36
N ALA A 417 10.70 -10.89 -10.66
CA ALA A 417 11.27 -9.55 -10.74
C ALA A 417 10.38 -8.41 -10.20
N GLY A 418 9.51 -8.68 -9.23
CA GLY A 418 8.57 -7.71 -8.69
C GLY A 418 9.24 -6.45 -8.14
N PHE A 419 10.28 -6.56 -7.32
CA PHE A 419 11.04 -5.42 -6.79
C PHE A 419 11.74 -4.64 -7.89
N LEU A 420 12.37 -5.31 -8.85
CA LEU A 420 13.06 -4.63 -9.95
C LEU A 420 12.09 -3.85 -10.84
N ILE A 421 10.89 -4.36 -11.04
CA ILE A 421 9.83 -3.69 -11.80
C ILE A 421 9.34 -2.46 -11.05
N ALA A 422 9.06 -2.57 -9.75
CA ALA A 422 8.63 -1.44 -8.91
C ALA A 422 9.73 -0.36 -8.87
N ALA A 423 10.99 -0.75 -8.68
CA ALA A 423 12.15 0.14 -8.72
C ALA A 423 12.27 0.86 -10.07
N MET A 424 12.22 0.11 -11.18
CA MET A 424 12.26 0.69 -12.52
C MET A 424 11.17 1.74 -12.73
N HIS A 425 9.95 1.40 -12.38
CA HIS A 425 8.80 2.30 -12.52
C HIS A 425 8.98 3.59 -11.73
N LYS A 426 9.32 3.47 -10.43
CA LYS A 426 9.54 4.63 -9.56
C LYS A 426 10.68 5.50 -10.07
N MET A 427 11.82 4.91 -10.44
CA MET A 427 12.97 5.64 -10.98
C MET A 427 12.64 6.37 -12.29
N LEU A 428 11.86 5.76 -13.19
CA LEU A 428 11.42 6.38 -14.45
C LEU A 428 10.45 7.55 -14.22
N GLN A 429 9.64 7.51 -13.17
CA GLN A 429 8.75 8.62 -12.79
C GLN A 429 9.50 9.81 -12.20
N LEU A 430 10.64 9.58 -11.55
CA LEU A 430 11.43 10.61 -10.88
C LEU A 430 12.34 11.40 -11.82
N THR A 431 12.40 11.10 -13.11
CA THR A 431 13.24 11.81 -14.09
C THR A 431 12.56 11.97 -15.42
N ASP A 432 12.81 13.09 -16.09
CA ASP A 432 12.42 13.33 -17.49
C ASP A 432 13.58 13.15 -18.49
N ASP A 433 14.81 12.94 -17.97
CA ASP A 433 15.99 12.72 -18.81
C ASP A 433 15.89 11.40 -19.57
N GLN A 434 15.77 11.47 -20.87
CA GLN A 434 15.64 10.30 -21.76
C GLN A 434 16.91 9.43 -21.79
N GLN A 435 18.09 10.01 -21.56
CA GLN A 435 19.34 9.23 -21.48
C GLN A 435 19.35 8.43 -20.17
N LEU A 436 18.98 9.05 -19.07
CA LEU A 436 18.88 8.38 -17.77
C LEU A 436 17.78 7.28 -17.79
N LYS A 437 16.62 7.56 -18.38
CA LYS A 437 15.56 6.53 -18.58
C LYS A 437 16.06 5.31 -19.36
N ARG A 438 16.88 5.54 -20.40
CA ARG A 438 17.54 4.42 -21.13
C ARG A 438 18.53 3.67 -20.26
N ASN A 439 19.29 4.39 -19.43
CA ASN A 439 20.28 3.78 -18.53
C ASN A 439 19.62 2.95 -17.43
N ILE A 440 18.56 3.45 -16.82
CA ILE A 440 17.73 2.73 -15.82
C ILE A 440 17.35 1.36 -16.41
N ARG A 441 16.70 1.35 -17.59
CA ARG A 441 16.24 0.11 -18.22
C ARG A 441 17.36 -0.84 -18.62
N LYS A 442 18.56 -0.36 -18.95
CA LYS A 442 19.64 -1.20 -19.51
C LYS A 442 20.66 -1.68 -18.49
N ASN A 443 20.98 -0.85 -17.50
CA ASN A 443 22.20 -1.03 -16.72
C ASN A 443 22.00 -1.02 -15.22
N GLN A 444 20.87 -0.49 -14.71
CA GLN A 444 20.73 -0.19 -13.29
C GLN A 444 19.93 -1.23 -12.50
N LEU A 445 19.38 -2.26 -13.16
CA LEU A 445 18.55 -3.27 -12.53
C LEU A 445 19.22 -4.64 -12.64
N HIS A 446 19.63 -5.22 -11.52
CA HIS A 446 20.32 -6.50 -11.45
C HIS A 446 19.49 -7.50 -10.65
N GLY A 447 19.27 -8.69 -11.18
CA GLY A 447 18.54 -9.76 -10.51
C GLY A 447 19.27 -11.10 -10.57
N ILE A 448 19.09 -11.91 -9.54
CA ILE A 448 19.58 -13.29 -9.50
C ILE A 448 18.39 -14.19 -9.16
N GLU A 449 18.25 -15.29 -9.90
CA GLU A 449 17.21 -16.28 -9.67
C GLU A 449 17.77 -17.69 -9.88
N LEU A 450 17.59 -18.54 -8.88
CA LEU A 450 18.08 -19.91 -8.88
C LEU A 450 17.28 -20.79 -9.84
N GLN A 451 15.96 -20.68 -9.82
CA GLN A 451 15.04 -21.55 -10.54
C GLN A 451 14.91 -21.11 -12.01
N SER A 452 15.28 -21.97 -12.95
CA SER A 452 15.34 -21.62 -14.38
C SER A 452 13.99 -21.19 -14.95
N TYR A 453 12.87 -21.77 -14.48
CA TYR A 453 11.55 -21.36 -14.96
C TYR A 453 11.15 -19.99 -14.41
N MET A 454 11.42 -19.67 -13.13
CA MET A 454 11.20 -18.34 -12.55
C MET A 454 12.07 -17.27 -13.21
N PHE A 455 13.34 -17.59 -13.45
CA PHE A 455 14.24 -16.74 -14.22
C PHE A 455 13.70 -16.43 -15.62
N THR A 456 13.06 -17.41 -16.27
CA THR A 456 12.42 -17.20 -17.59
C THR A 456 11.24 -16.28 -17.49
N ILE A 457 10.38 -16.44 -16.46
CA ILE A 457 9.26 -15.55 -16.19
C ILE A 457 9.75 -14.13 -15.89
N ALA A 458 10.73 -13.98 -14.98
CA ALA A 458 11.32 -12.69 -14.64
C ALA A 458 11.88 -11.98 -15.88
N THR A 459 12.64 -12.70 -16.72
CA THR A 459 13.19 -12.14 -17.95
C THR A 459 12.09 -11.70 -18.91
N THR A 460 11.04 -12.49 -19.06
CA THR A 460 9.87 -12.12 -19.88
C THR A 460 9.18 -10.86 -19.35
N ASN A 461 8.96 -10.81 -18.04
CA ASN A 461 8.35 -9.65 -17.38
C ASN A 461 9.13 -8.36 -17.62
N MET A 462 10.45 -8.42 -17.50
CA MET A 462 11.34 -7.27 -17.77
C MET A 462 11.32 -6.87 -19.24
N ILE A 463 11.38 -7.85 -20.17
CA ILE A 463 11.32 -7.60 -21.62
C ILE A 463 10.00 -6.94 -22.02
N LEU A 464 8.87 -7.42 -21.51
CA LEU A 464 7.53 -6.87 -21.81
C LEU A 464 7.39 -5.40 -21.37
N ARG A 465 8.16 -4.98 -20.36
CA ARG A 465 8.20 -3.59 -19.85
C ARG A 465 9.31 -2.72 -20.46
N GLY A 466 9.97 -3.23 -21.49
CA GLY A 466 10.97 -2.48 -22.26
C GLY A 466 12.41 -2.55 -21.74
N ASP A 467 12.69 -3.40 -20.73
CA ASP A 467 14.06 -3.76 -20.39
C ASP A 467 14.56 -4.86 -21.33
N GLY A 468 15.14 -4.42 -22.45
CA GLY A 468 15.64 -5.32 -23.50
C GLY A 468 16.92 -6.10 -23.16
N LYS A 469 17.64 -5.70 -22.11
CA LYS A 469 18.94 -6.29 -21.77
C LYS A 469 19.04 -6.75 -20.33
N SER A 470 17.94 -7.19 -19.72
CA SER A 470 17.87 -7.45 -18.30
C SER A 470 19.18 -8.06 -17.74
N ASN A 471 19.76 -7.42 -16.72
CA ASN A 471 20.93 -7.93 -16.02
C ASN A 471 20.56 -9.07 -15.05
N LEU A 472 19.54 -9.85 -15.44
CA LEU A 472 19.11 -11.03 -14.69
C LEU A 472 20.08 -12.20 -14.96
N ARG A 473 20.41 -12.97 -13.93
CA ARG A 473 21.26 -14.15 -13.99
C ARG A 473 20.57 -15.35 -13.36
N ASN A 474 20.66 -16.48 -14.03
CA ASN A 474 20.18 -17.76 -13.50
C ASN A 474 21.33 -18.50 -12.84
N THR A 475 21.48 -18.29 -11.53
CA THR A 475 22.53 -18.89 -10.71
C THR A 475 22.09 -18.91 -9.23
N ASP A 476 22.84 -19.64 -8.42
CA ASP A 476 22.67 -19.70 -6.98
C ASP A 476 23.35 -18.48 -6.33
N PHE A 477 22.57 -17.60 -5.71
CA PHE A 477 23.08 -16.37 -5.10
C PHE A 477 24.13 -16.64 -4.02
N LEU A 478 23.92 -17.64 -3.18
CA LEU A 478 24.84 -17.97 -2.09
C LEU A 478 26.20 -18.52 -2.59
N LYS A 479 26.28 -18.95 -3.85
CA LYS A 479 27.54 -19.35 -4.49
C LYS A 479 28.24 -18.21 -5.21
N GLU A 480 27.58 -17.09 -5.42
CA GLU A 480 28.21 -15.92 -6.00
C GLU A 480 29.17 -15.28 -5.01
N ASN A 481 30.30 -14.80 -5.49
CA ASN A 481 31.27 -14.09 -4.64
C ASN A 481 30.77 -12.67 -4.38
N PRO A 482 30.52 -12.26 -3.12
CA PRO A 482 30.05 -10.93 -2.79
C PRO A 482 30.93 -9.80 -3.36
N HIS A 483 32.25 -9.95 -3.32
CA HIS A 483 33.16 -8.94 -3.86
C HIS A 483 33.00 -8.74 -5.37
N GLN A 484 32.70 -9.79 -6.11
CA GLN A 484 32.46 -9.70 -7.57
C GLN A 484 31.07 -9.05 -7.84
N LEU A 485 30.10 -9.25 -6.96
CA LEU A 485 28.81 -8.56 -7.02
C LEU A 485 28.97 -7.08 -6.65
N GLN A 486 29.75 -6.76 -5.64
CA GLN A 486 30.07 -5.41 -5.21
C GLN A 486 30.70 -4.56 -6.33
N LEU A 487 31.52 -5.18 -7.22
CA LEU A 487 32.07 -4.52 -8.39
C LEU A 487 31.01 -4.02 -9.41
N LYS A 488 29.73 -4.43 -9.27
CA LYS A 488 28.62 -3.87 -10.04
C LYS A 488 28.19 -2.49 -9.55
N GLY A 489 28.60 -2.11 -8.35
CA GLY A 489 28.31 -0.80 -7.75
C GLY A 489 26.84 -0.62 -7.38
N CYS A 490 26.16 -1.72 -6.98
CA CYS A 490 24.75 -1.64 -6.57
C CYS A 490 24.61 -0.81 -5.29
N THR A 491 23.88 0.30 -5.39
CA THR A 491 23.65 1.27 -4.31
C THR A 491 22.38 0.98 -3.50
N VAL A 492 21.53 0.09 -4.02
CA VAL A 492 20.30 -0.36 -3.35
C VAL A 492 20.19 -1.88 -3.46
N GLY A 493 19.92 -2.54 -2.32
CA GLY A 493 19.55 -3.95 -2.25
C GLY A 493 18.09 -4.10 -1.84
N MET A 494 17.32 -4.91 -2.57
CA MET A 494 15.94 -5.27 -2.25
C MET A 494 15.81 -6.79 -2.31
N MET A 495 15.18 -7.41 -1.30
CA MET A 495 15.11 -8.88 -1.29
C MET A 495 13.89 -9.39 -0.51
N ASN A 496 13.29 -10.43 -1.04
CA ASN A 496 12.45 -11.40 -0.35
C ASN A 496 13.11 -12.78 -0.49
N PRO A 497 13.91 -13.24 0.49
CA PRO A 497 14.61 -14.51 0.39
C PRO A 497 13.65 -15.71 0.53
N PRO A 498 14.05 -16.91 0.16
CA PRO A 498 13.23 -18.09 0.41
C PRO A 498 13.11 -18.37 1.92
N TYR A 499 11.88 -18.67 2.38
CA TYR A 499 11.59 -18.87 3.82
C TYR A 499 11.76 -20.32 4.25
N SER A 500 12.11 -20.49 5.55
CA SER A 500 12.13 -21.78 6.26
C SER A 500 13.03 -22.86 5.66
N GLN A 501 14.11 -22.47 4.99
CA GLN A 501 15.09 -23.39 4.46
C GLN A 501 16.29 -23.59 5.39
N GLY A 502 16.56 -22.63 6.27
CA GLY A 502 17.65 -22.65 7.23
C GLY A 502 17.49 -23.70 8.31
N SER A 503 18.61 -24.26 8.78
CA SER A 503 18.66 -25.18 9.90
C SER A 503 20.03 -25.09 10.57
N LYS A 504 20.20 -25.73 11.73
CA LYS A 504 21.52 -25.82 12.40
C LYS A 504 22.57 -26.53 11.57
N GLN A 505 22.16 -27.40 10.64
CA GLN A 505 23.05 -28.09 9.72
C GLN A 505 23.35 -27.32 8.45
N ALA A 506 22.51 -26.34 8.11
CA ALA A 506 22.62 -25.46 6.96
C ALA A 506 22.30 -24.01 7.37
N PRO A 507 23.14 -23.37 8.20
CA PRO A 507 22.88 -22.04 8.74
C PRO A 507 22.98 -20.95 7.66
N GLU A 508 23.67 -21.23 6.55
CA GLU A 508 23.73 -20.36 5.38
C GLU A 508 22.39 -20.17 4.67
N LEU A 509 21.41 -21.03 4.96
CA LEU A 509 20.06 -20.96 4.39
C LEU A 509 19.06 -20.23 5.28
N TYR A 510 19.46 -19.68 6.45
CA TYR A 510 18.60 -18.79 7.20
C TYR A 510 18.38 -17.48 6.45
N GLU A 511 17.20 -16.90 6.56
CA GLU A 511 16.84 -15.64 5.91
C GLU A 511 17.78 -14.49 6.30
N ILE A 512 18.26 -14.49 7.56
CA ILE A 512 19.25 -13.53 8.04
C ILE A 512 20.62 -13.73 7.41
N ALA A 513 20.99 -14.97 7.00
CA ALA A 513 22.24 -15.25 6.28
C ALA A 513 22.17 -14.76 4.83
N PHE A 514 21.02 -14.93 4.16
CA PHE A 514 20.80 -14.30 2.85
C PHE A 514 20.93 -12.78 2.95
N THR A 515 20.43 -12.19 4.05
CA THR A 515 20.53 -10.75 4.30
C THR A 515 22.01 -10.33 4.43
N GLU A 516 22.81 -11.02 5.23
CA GLU A 516 24.25 -10.75 5.36
C GLU A 516 24.97 -10.85 4.01
N HIS A 517 24.72 -11.91 3.25
CA HIS A 517 25.34 -12.10 1.93
C HIS A 517 24.96 -11.00 0.93
N MET A 518 23.71 -10.51 0.99
CA MET A 518 23.29 -9.36 0.19
C MET A 518 24.02 -8.08 0.60
N LEU A 519 24.09 -7.78 1.90
CA LEU A 519 24.80 -6.61 2.41
C LEU A 519 26.28 -6.62 2.02
N ASP A 520 26.96 -7.76 2.14
CA ASP A 520 28.35 -7.95 1.70
C ASP A 520 28.51 -7.74 0.17
N SER A 521 27.44 -7.90 -0.61
CA SER A 521 27.43 -7.81 -2.09
C SER A 521 27.15 -6.40 -2.61
N LEU A 522 26.77 -5.44 -1.76
CA LEU A 522 26.43 -4.08 -2.14
C LEU A 522 27.63 -3.14 -2.14
N ALA A 523 27.47 -1.96 -2.69
CA ALA A 523 28.48 -0.90 -2.62
C ALA A 523 28.62 -0.36 -1.18
N GLN A 524 29.69 0.40 -0.93
CA GLN A 524 29.90 1.12 0.32
C GLN A 524 28.72 2.10 0.57
N GLU A 525 28.19 2.12 1.79
CA GLU A 525 27.07 2.98 2.20
C GLU A 525 25.78 2.73 1.40
N ALA A 526 25.66 1.58 0.74
CA ALA A 526 24.44 1.22 0.02
C ALA A 526 23.29 0.96 0.99
N ARG A 527 22.09 1.36 0.58
CA ARG A 527 20.85 1.14 1.32
C ARG A 527 20.28 -0.22 0.99
N ALA A 528 19.89 -0.98 1.99
CA ALA A 528 19.34 -2.32 1.79
C ALA A 528 18.03 -2.50 2.56
N ILE A 529 17.07 -3.16 1.94
CA ILE A 529 15.76 -3.42 2.50
C ILE A 529 15.34 -4.86 2.18
N VAL A 530 14.93 -5.58 3.22
CA VAL A 530 14.53 -6.98 3.10
C VAL A 530 13.19 -7.22 3.78
N ILE A 531 12.37 -8.10 3.20
CA ILE A 531 11.20 -8.63 3.89
C ILE A 531 11.47 -10.07 4.28
N ILE A 532 11.37 -10.34 5.57
CA ILE A 532 11.70 -11.64 6.17
C ILE A 532 10.70 -11.99 7.28
N PRO A 533 10.57 -13.25 7.67
CA PRO A 533 9.78 -13.62 8.85
C PRO A 533 10.31 -12.94 10.11
N GLN A 534 9.42 -12.52 11.01
CA GLN A 534 9.82 -11.96 12.31
C GLN A 534 10.75 -12.89 13.09
N SER A 535 10.61 -14.22 12.93
CA SER A 535 11.51 -15.20 13.53
C SER A 535 12.98 -15.03 13.13
N ALA A 536 13.28 -14.52 11.95
CA ALA A 536 14.65 -14.30 11.48
C ALA A 536 15.36 -13.17 12.21
N VAL A 537 14.61 -12.14 12.65
CA VAL A 537 15.16 -11.01 13.43
C VAL A 537 15.15 -11.25 14.93
N THR A 538 14.33 -12.19 15.44
CA THR A 538 14.39 -12.60 16.86
C THR A 538 15.67 -13.36 17.17
N GLY A 539 16.20 -14.17 16.25
CA GLY A 539 17.45 -14.86 16.45
C GLY A 539 17.38 -15.95 17.51
N LYS A 540 16.50 -16.93 17.34
CA LYS A 540 16.27 -18.00 18.33
C LYS A 540 17.44 -18.99 18.49
N THR A 541 18.25 -19.16 17.44
CA THR A 541 19.38 -20.09 17.45
C THR A 541 20.69 -19.34 17.67
N LYS A 542 21.72 -20.03 18.15
CA LYS A 542 23.06 -19.46 18.30
C LYS A 542 23.67 -19.08 16.96
N GLU A 543 23.33 -19.82 15.93
CA GLU A 543 23.76 -19.56 14.56
C GLU A 543 23.19 -18.24 14.07
N GLU A 544 21.89 -18.01 14.23
CA GLU A 544 21.23 -16.74 13.87
C GLU A 544 21.78 -15.56 14.68
N GLN A 545 21.99 -15.73 15.99
CA GLN A 545 22.61 -14.70 16.84
C GLN A 545 24.04 -14.37 16.38
N SER A 546 24.82 -15.39 15.98
CA SER A 546 26.16 -15.17 15.43
C SER A 546 26.14 -14.39 14.11
N ILE A 547 25.17 -14.65 13.25
CA ILE A 547 24.99 -13.92 11.98
C ILE A 547 24.58 -12.47 12.27
N LYS A 548 23.62 -12.23 13.18
CA LYS A 548 23.24 -10.88 13.63
C LYS A 548 24.43 -10.09 14.17
N ALA A 549 25.26 -10.72 15.01
CA ALA A 549 26.49 -10.10 15.51
C ALA A 549 27.51 -9.83 14.39
N SER A 550 27.60 -10.68 13.37
CA SER A 550 28.44 -10.46 12.20
C SER A 550 27.94 -9.29 11.34
N ILE A 551 26.60 -9.18 11.15
CA ILE A 551 25.98 -8.06 10.45
C ILE A 551 26.35 -6.74 11.14
N LEU A 552 26.10 -6.61 12.46
CA LEU A 552 26.38 -5.35 13.19
C LEU A 552 27.87 -4.97 13.19
N LYS A 553 28.75 -5.95 13.04
CA LYS A 553 30.18 -5.68 12.89
C LYS A 553 30.55 -4.98 11.57
N LYS A 554 29.78 -5.19 10.52
CA LYS A 554 30.08 -4.77 9.15
C LYS A 554 29.11 -3.72 8.61
N HIS A 555 27.87 -3.76 9.07
CA HIS A 555 26.73 -3.04 8.53
C HIS A 555 25.91 -2.41 9.66
N THR A 556 25.14 -1.38 9.36
CA THR A 556 24.24 -0.72 10.30
C THR A 556 22.80 -1.19 10.07
N LEU A 557 22.10 -1.59 11.13
CA LEU A 557 20.64 -1.72 11.12
C LEU A 557 20.04 -0.31 11.35
N GLU A 558 19.20 0.14 10.43
CA GLU A 558 18.47 1.42 10.56
C GLU A 558 17.14 1.24 11.29
N GLY A 559 16.47 0.12 11.07
CA GLY A 559 15.25 -0.20 11.77
C GLY A 559 14.53 -1.42 11.23
N VAL A 560 13.45 -1.79 11.97
CA VAL A 560 12.58 -2.90 11.59
C VAL A 560 11.11 -2.47 11.70
N ILE A 561 10.33 -2.81 10.68
CA ILE A 561 8.92 -2.50 10.57
C ILE A 561 8.13 -3.82 10.60
N THR A 562 7.33 -4.03 11.63
CA THR A 562 6.42 -5.19 11.74
C THR A 562 5.23 -4.98 10.80
N LEU A 563 4.93 -5.96 9.95
CA LEU A 563 3.87 -5.86 8.95
C LEU A 563 2.60 -6.62 9.35
N ASN A 564 1.52 -6.34 8.65
CA ASN A 564 0.27 -7.07 8.71
C ASN A 564 0.53 -8.58 8.49
N LYS A 565 0.02 -9.41 9.38
CA LYS A 565 0.15 -10.88 9.30
C LYS A 565 -0.46 -11.47 8.03
N GLU A 566 -1.43 -10.78 7.43
CA GLU A 566 -2.09 -11.18 6.19
C GLU A 566 -1.35 -10.68 4.93
N THR A 567 -0.22 -9.99 5.06
CA THR A 567 0.59 -9.50 3.92
C THR A 567 0.86 -10.61 2.91
N PHE A 568 1.17 -11.82 3.40
CA PHE A 568 1.29 -13.02 2.58
C PHE A 568 0.09 -13.94 2.83
N TYR A 569 -1.09 -13.51 2.36
CA TYR A 569 -2.34 -14.23 2.54
C TYR A 569 -2.22 -15.72 2.17
N GLY A 570 -2.66 -16.58 3.08
CA GLY A 570 -2.62 -18.04 2.89
C GLY A 570 -1.27 -18.73 3.19
N VAL A 571 -0.19 -17.98 3.49
CA VAL A 571 1.15 -18.56 3.78
C VAL A 571 1.37 -18.76 5.28
N GLY A 572 0.67 -18.02 6.15
CA GLY A 572 0.75 -18.16 7.61
C GLY A 572 2.08 -17.67 8.21
N THR A 573 2.76 -16.74 7.55
CA THR A 573 4.02 -16.14 8.01
C THR A 573 3.75 -14.73 8.52
N ASN A 574 4.32 -14.37 9.68
CA ASN A 574 4.32 -13.01 10.19
C ASN A 574 5.57 -12.27 9.66
N PRO A 575 5.42 -11.39 8.64
CA PRO A 575 6.57 -10.74 8.04
C PRO A 575 6.97 -9.46 8.79
N CYS A 576 8.23 -9.07 8.59
CA CYS A 576 8.73 -7.75 8.91
C CYS A 576 9.66 -7.25 7.80
N ILE A 577 9.80 -5.93 7.70
CA ILE A 577 10.79 -5.28 6.85
C ILE A 577 11.97 -4.89 7.74
N ALA A 578 13.21 -5.23 7.33
CA ALA A 578 14.42 -4.76 7.98
C ALA A 578 15.23 -3.90 6.99
N ILE A 579 15.73 -2.76 7.47
CA ILE A 579 16.44 -1.76 6.65
C ILE A 579 17.84 -1.57 7.19
N PHE A 580 18.83 -1.58 6.29
CA PHE A 580 20.25 -1.54 6.63
C PHE A 580 21.01 -0.55 5.76
N THR A 581 22.14 -0.08 6.31
CA THR A 581 23.22 0.59 5.57
C THR A 581 24.42 -0.36 5.47
N ALA A 582 24.82 -0.70 4.25
CA ALA A 582 25.88 -1.67 3.98
C ALA A 582 27.28 -1.09 4.20
N HIS A 583 28.19 -1.90 4.70
CA HIS A 583 29.60 -1.58 4.93
C HIS A 583 29.88 -0.37 5.86
N VAL A 584 28.94 -0.03 6.70
CA VAL A 584 29.09 0.90 7.81
C VAL A 584 28.88 0.11 9.10
N PRO A 585 29.95 -0.12 9.91
CA PRO A 585 29.79 -0.81 11.18
C PRO A 585 28.80 -0.11 12.09
N HIS A 586 27.94 -0.88 12.75
CA HIS A 586 26.90 -0.35 13.62
C HIS A 586 27.51 0.35 14.85
N ASP A 587 27.19 1.63 15.02
CA ASP A 587 27.60 2.40 16.21
C ASP A 587 26.71 2.02 17.40
N LYS A 588 27.31 1.82 18.58
CA LYS A 588 26.57 1.44 19.81
C LYS A 588 25.55 2.48 20.26
N ASN A 589 25.71 3.74 19.84
CA ASN A 589 24.79 4.82 20.16
C ASN A 589 23.79 5.12 19.01
N HIS A 590 23.88 4.36 17.91
CA HIS A 590 22.94 4.51 16.80
C HIS A 590 21.53 4.11 17.23
N LEU A 591 20.56 5.00 17.02
CA LEU A 591 19.16 4.76 17.33
C LEU A 591 18.47 4.10 16.13
N CYS A 592 18.03 2.87 16.32
CA CYS A 592 17.23 2.14 15.33
C CYS A 592 15.75 2.40 15.56
N LYS A 593 14.98 2.47 14.48
CA LYS A 593 13.52 2.60 14.53
C LYS A 593 12.84 1.26 14.51
N PHE A 594 11.97 1.01 15.47
CA PHE A 594 11.12 -0.17 15.53
C PHE A 594 9.67 0.27 15.41
N ILE A 595 9.03 -0.08 14.29
CA ILE A 595 7.70 0.40 13.93
C ILE A 595 6.70 -0.75 13.91
N ASN A 596 5.54 -0.56 14.54
CA ASN A 596 4.40 -1.43 14.43
C ASN A 596 3.48 -0.96 13.31
N PHE A 597 3.54 -1.62 12.16
CA PHE A 597 2.70 -1.35 11.00
C PHE A 597 1.80 -2.55 10.65
N GLU A 598 1.33 -3.27 11.68
CA GLU A 598 0.40 -4.41 11.50
C GLU A 598 -0.96 -3.94 10.94
N ASP A 599 -1.37 -2.73 11.28
CA ASP A 599 -2.54 -2.10 10.70
C ASP A 599 -2.13 -1.17 9.54
N ASP A 600 -1.92 -1.77 8.38
CA ASP A 600 -1.49 -1.11 7.14
C ASP A 600 -2.65 -0.59 6.27
N GLY A 601 -3.89 -0.81 6.72
CA GLY A 601 -5.09 -0.45 5.97
C GLY A 601 -5.47 -1.44 4.86
N TYR A 602 -4.86 -2.64 4.85
CA TYR A 602 -5.31 -3.74 3.99
C TYR A 602 -6.11 -4.75 4.78
N GLN A 603 -7.15 -5.30 4.17
CA GLN A 603 -8.04 -6.28 4.78
C GLN A 603 -8.28 -7.46 3.84
N VAL A 604 -8.54 -8.65 4.42
CA VAL A 604 -8.88 -9.83 3.64
C VAL A 604 -10.33 -9.76 3.19
N ALA A 605 -10.54 -9.67 1.88
CA ALA A 605 -11.86 -9.80 1.26
C ALA A 605 -12.09 -11.27 0.84
N LYS A 606 -13.29 -11.77 1.13
CA LYS A 606 -13.66 -13.16 0.82
C LYS A 606 -13.55 -13.43 -0.68
N HIS A 607 -12.80 -14.45 -1.07
CA HIS A 607 -12.55 -14.86 -2.46
C HIS A 607 -11.70 -13.88 -3.32
N VAL A 608 -11.24 -12.78 -2.78
CA VAL A 608 -10.42 -11.77 -3.49
C VAL A 608 -8.99 -11.70 -2.94
N GLY A 609 -8.79 -12.05 -1.66
CA GLY A 609 -7.50 -11.91 -0.98
C GLY A 609 -7.37 -10.56 -0.27
N LEU A 610 -6.16 -10.02 -0.22
CA LEU A 610 -5.85 -8.77 0.47
C LEU A 610 -6.27 -7.56 -0.38
N VAL A 611 -7.11 -6.69 0.16
CA VAL A 611 -7.68 -5.52 -0.53
C VAL A 611 -7.36 -4.24 0.23
N GLU A 612 -7.03 -3.20 -0.52
CA GLU A 612 -6.78 -1.86 -0.01
C GLU A 612 -8.07 -1.23 0.52
N THR A 613 -8.02 -0.67 1.74
CA THR A 613 -9.10 0.14 2.30
C THR A 613 -8.84 1.64 2.09
N ALA A 614 -9.85 2.47 2.32
CA ALA A 614 -9.72 3.92 2.17
C ALA A 614 -8.60 4.54 3.05
N SER A 615 -8.25 3.91 4.18
CA SER A 615 -7.20 4.40 5.10
C SER A 615 -5.79 3.97 4.74
N ALA A 616 -5.59 3.05 3.78
CA ALA A 616 -4.27 2.47 3.50
C ALA A 616 -3.24 3.53 3.07
N LYS A 617 -3.66 4.50 2.25
CA LYS A 617 -2.77 5.58 1.77
C LYS A 617 -2.29 6.48 2.89
N ASP A 618 -3.16 6.81 3.82
CA ASP A 618 -2.83 7.68 4.95
C ASP A 618 -1.93 6.98 5.95
N LYS A 619 -2.23 5.70 6.22
CA LYS A 619 -1.38 4.87 7.08
C LYS A 619 0.01 4.71 6.47
N LYS A 620 0.10 4.47 5.16
CA LYS A 620 1.38 4.46 4.44
C LYS A 620 2.10 5.81 4.55
N GLN A 621 1.39 6.92 4.34
CA GLN A 621 1.98 8.25 4.45
C GLN A 621 2.47 8.53 5.87
N HIS A 622 1.69 8.20 6.90
CA HIS A 622 2.12 8.31 8.29
C HIS A 622 3.37 7.49 8.58
N LEU A 623 3.43 6.22 8.12
CA LEU A 623 4.64 5.41 8.23
C LEU A 623 5.86 6.11 7.62
N LEU A 624 5.73 6.64 6.41
CA LEU A 624 6.83 7.34 5.73
C LEU A 624 7.24 8.62 6.46
N ASP A 625 6.29 9.37 7.00
CA ASP A 625 6.58 10.60 7.74
C ASP A 625 7.31 10.32 9.06
N VAL A 626 6.93 9.26 9.77
CA VAL A 626 7.66 8.78 10.97
C VAL A 626 9.04 8.23 10.57
N TRP A 627 9.12 7.42 9.51
CA TRP A 627 10.40 6.86 9.06
C TRP A 627 11.43 7.94 8.72
N PHE A 628 11.00 9.00 8.04
CA PHE A 628 11.87 10.13 7.63
C PHE A 628 11.93 11.28 8.63
N ASN A 629 11.47 11.12 9.88
CA ASN A 629 11.47 12.16 10.93
C ASN A 629 10.71 13.45 10.54
N ARG A 630 9.61 13.32 9.80
CA ARG A 630 8.76 14.45 9.41
C ARG A 630 7.65 14.72 10.42
N THR A 631 7.31 13.73 11.23
CA THR A 631 6.31 13.83 12.31
C THR A 631 6.72 12.99 13.51
N ASP A 632 6.34 13.45 14.68
CA ASP A 632 6.45 12.67 15.91
C ASP A 632 5.27 11.69 16.03
N THR A 633 5.49 10.59 16.74
CA THR A 633 4.47 9.58 17.00
C THR A 633 4.59 9.01 18.41
N ASP A 634 3.60 8.25 18.85
CA ASP A 634 3.67 7.59 20.14
C ASP A 634 4.48 6.26 20.08
N SER A 635 4.84 5.76 21.27
CA SER A 635 5.62 4.52 21.38
C SER A 635 4.85 3.27 20.96
N LYS A 636 3.53 3.32 20.84
CA LYS A 636 2.71 2.21 20.31
C LYS A 636 2.99 2.00 18.83
N PHE A 637 3.31 3.08 18.11
CA PHE A 637 3.62 3.01 16.69
C PHE A 637 5.12 2.88 16.42
N CYS A 638 5.97 3.70 17.09
CA CYS A 638 7.41 3.69 16.87
C CYS A 638 8.21 3.83 18.17
N VAL A 639 9.22 2.98 18.34
CA VAL A 639 10.23 3.09 19.39
C VAL A 639 11.58 3.30 18.74
N GLU A 640 12.33 4.31 19.19
CA GLU A 640 13.71 4.56 18.79
C GLU A 640 14.65 4.17 19.94
N THR A 641 15.58 3.25 19.69
CA THR A 641 16.50 2.76 20.71
C THR A 641 17.77 2.18 20.11
N THR A 642 18.80 2.04 20.95
CA THR A 642 20.01 1.28 20.62
C THR A 642 19.73 -0.22 20.71
N ILE A 643 20.55 -1.03 20.05
CA ILE A 643 20.38 -2.48 19.95
C ILE A 643 21.64 -3.25 20.32
N GLU A 644 21.43 -4.50 20.75
CA GLU A 644 22.46 -5.54 20.84
C GLU A 644 22.16 -6.67 19.85
N ALA A 645 23.15 -7.52 19.56
CA ALA A 645 23.00 -8.58 18.60
C ALA A 645 22.05 -9.71 19.08
N ASP A 646 21.93 -9.90 20.39
CA ASP A 646 21.08 -10.88 21.04
C ASP A 646 19.67 -10.37 21.37
N ASP A 647 19.39 -9.09 21.14
CA ASP A 647 18.02 -8.55 21.24
C ASP A 647 17.10 -9.15 20.18
N GLU A 648 15.81 -9.17 20.43
CA GLU A 648 14.81 -9.42 19.40
C GLU A 648 14.55 -8.09 18.66
N TRP A 649 15.01 -7.96 17.41
CA TRP A 649 14.87 -6.72 16.64
C TRP A 649 13.44 -6.53 16.15
N LEU A 650 12.50 -6.34 17.08
CA LEU A 650 11.08 -6.13 16.82
C LEU A 650 10.52 -5.03 17.73
N HIS A 651 9.52 -4.30 17.25
CA HIS A 651 8.83 -3.28 18.04
C HIS A 651 8.34 -3.83 19.39
N ALA A 652 7.73 -5.00 19.39
CA ALA A 652 7.17 -5.61 20.60
C ALA A 652 8.22 -5.92 21.69
N PHE A 653 9.51 -6.05 21.34
CA PHE A 653 10.59 -6.26 22.32
C PHE A 653 10.96 -4.97 23.05
N TYR A 654 10.93 -3.84 22.35
CA TYR A 654 11.33 -2.54 22.89
C TYR A 654 10.16 -1.69 23.39
N TYR A 655 8.93 -2.01 22.97
CA TYR A 655 7.73 -1.31 23.40
C TYR A 655 7.37 -1.69 24.83
N PHE A 656 7.37 -0.70 25.71
CA PHE A 656 6.88 -0.88 27.07
C PHE A 656 5.48 -0.27 27.20
N ASN A 657 4.47 -1.13 27.45
CA ASN A 657 3.11 -0.69 27.71
C ASN A 657 2.93 -0.45 29.21
N ASP A 658 2.83 0.79 29.62
CA ASP A 658 2.56 1.22 31.00
C ASP A 658 1.06 1.47 31.29
N GLU A 659 0.19 1.22 30.29
CA GLU A 659 -1.26 1.29 30.49
C GLU A 659 -1.72 0.17 31.42
N ILE A 660 -2.36 0.55 32.51
CA ILE A 660 -3.00 -0.40 33.41
C ILE A 660 -4.30 -0.87 32.74
N PRO A 661 -4.46 -2.18 32.43
CA PRO A 661 -5.68 -2.69 31.82
C PRO A 661 -6.91 -2.36 32.67
N THR A 662 -7.97 -1.96 32.02
CA THR A 662 -9.25 -1.67 32.69
C THR A 662 -9.96 -2.99 33.11
N GLU A 663 -10.96 -2.89 33.97
CA GLU A 663 -11.80 -4.04 34.32
C GLU A 663 -12.51 -4.63 33.08
N GLU A 664 -12.83 -3.79 32.09
CA GLU A 664 -13.44 -4.21 30.83
C GLU A 664 -12.45 -5.01 29.96
N ASP A 665 -11.19 -4.61 29.93
CA ASP A 665 -10.12 -5.33 29.22
C ASP A 665 -9.92 -6.73 29.82
N PHE A 666 -9.91 -6.83 31.15
CA PHE A 666 -9.84 -8.13 31.83
C PHE A 666 -11.06 -9.01 31.52
N LYS A 667 -12.28 -8.44 31.54
CA LYS A 667 -13.49 -9.17 31.20
C LYS A 667 -13.47 -9.65 29.74
N LYS A 668 -13.02 -8.81 28.82
CA LYS A 668 -12.88 -9.16 27.41
C LYS A 668 -11.86 -10.29 27.23
N THR A 669 -10.67 -10.16 27.79
CA THR A 669 -9.63 -11.21 27.72
C THR A 669 -10.12 -12.52 28.27
N MET A 670 -10.85 -12.51 29.39
CA MET A 670 -11.45 -13.73 29.97
C MET A 670 -12.53 -14.32 29.05
N ALA A 671 -13.38 -13.50 28.47
CA ALA A 671 -14.41 -13.95 27.53
C ALA A 671 -13.78 -14.57 26.26
N ASP A 672 -12.74 -13.94 25.72
CA ASP A 672 -11.99 -14.45 24.56
C ASP A 672 -11.31 -15.79 24.88
N TYR A 673 -10.69 -15.91 26.07
CA TYR A 673 -10.08 -17.16 26.52
C TYR A 673 -11.11 -18.28 26.68
N LEU A 674 -12.23 -18.01 27.33
CA LEU A 674 -13.32 -18.99 27.50
C LEU A 674 -13.91 -19.41 26.14
N THR A 675 -14.03 -18.48 25.22
CA THR A 675 -14.48 -18.77 23.86
C THR A 675 -13.49 -19.66 23.12
N PHE A 676 -12.19 -19.37 23.25
CA PHE A 676 -11.12 -20.22 22.72
C PHE A 676 -11.15 -21.62 23.31
N GLU A 677 -11.22 -21.75 24.64
CA GLU A 677 -11.29 -23.03 25.35
C GLU A 677 -12.52 -23.85 24.93
N PHE A 678 -13.68 -23.20 24.85
CA PHE A 678 -14.92 -23.82 24.36
C PHE A 678 -14.79 -24.31 22.90
N ASN A 679 -14.22 -23.52 22.04
CA ASN A 679 -13.97 -23.91 20.64
C ASN A 679 -13.01 -25.09 20.54
N MET A 680 -11.96 -25.10 21.34
CA MET A 680 -11.01 -26.22 21.38
C MET A 680 -11.65 -27.51 21.89
N LEU A 681 -12.48 -27.44 22.95
CA LEU A 681 -13.23 -28.57 23.47
C LEU A 681 -14.22 -29.13 22.43
N THR A 682 -14.99 -28.26 21.78
CA THR A 682 -15.97 -28.66 20.76
C THR A 682 -15.33 -29.29 19.53
N HIS A 683 -14.08 -28.93 19.22
CA HIS A 683 -13.31 -29.54 18.13
C HIS A 683 -12.42 -30.73 18.57
N GLY A 684 -12.67 -31.28 19.76
CA GLY A 684 -11.99 -32.48 20.24
C GLY A 684 -10.53 -32.27 20.65
N ARG A 685 -10.11 -31.03 20.88
CA ARG A 685 -8.74 -30.64 21.26
C ARG A 685 -8.61 -30.31 22.76
N GLY A 686 -9.58 -30.69 23.59
CA GLY A 686 -9.59 -30.42 25.04
C GLY A 686 -8.40 -31.01 25.79
N TYR A 687 -7.78 -32.07 25.28
CA TYR A 687 -6.59 -32.69 25.85
C TYR A 687 -5.39 -31.71 25.99
N LEU A 688 -5.38 -30.59 25.25
CA LEU A 688 -4.32 -29.59 25.35
C LEU A 688 -4.38 -28.80 26.66
N PHE A 689 -5.52 -28.82 27.37
CA PHE A 689 -5.74 -28.12 28.63
C PHE A 689 -5.71 -29.07 29.84
N GLU A 690 -5.68 -30.40 29.63
CA GLU A 690 -5.50 -31.36 30.70
C GLU A 690 -4.07 -31.21 31.22
N LYS A 691 -3.94 -30.79 32.49
CA LYS A 691 -2.64 -30.82 33.17
C LYS A 691 -2.19 -32.27 33.18
N GLY A 692 -1.09 -32.58 32.50
CA GLY A 692 -0.44 -33.85 32.66
C GLY A 692 -0.18 -34.08 34.13
N ASP A 693 -0.74 -35.16 34.69
CA ASP A 693 -0.36 -35.60 36.01
C ASP A 693 1.17 -35.77 36.01
N ASP A 694 1.86 -34.98 36.80
CA ASP A 694 3.28 -35.16 37.09
C ASP A 694 3.50 -36.59 37.59
N LYS A 695 4.02 -37.47 36.74
CA LYS A 695 4.64 -38.73 37.09
C LYS A 695 6.12 -38.67 36.83
#